data_d236faf5fe2349cbfcdba9b65fd73c2e
#
_entry.id   d236faf5fe2349cbfcdba9b65fd73c2e
#
_cell.length_a   1.000
_cell.length_b   1.000
_cell.length_c   1.000
_cell.angle_alpha   90.00
_cell.angle_beta   90.00
_cell.angle_gamma   90.00
#
_symmetry.space_group_name_H-M   'P 1'
#
loop_
_entity.id
_entity.type
_entity.pdbx_description
1 polymer ?
#
loop_
_entity_poly.entity_id
_entity_poly.type
_entity_poly.pdbx_seq_one_letter_code
_entity_poly.pdbx_strand_id
1 'polypeptide(L)'
;MSKTRWIYWGIVGALAVAGLSLSIVRRDGHYEFEWNGADLMAQTREDAAYHDIASLQVFNRVLLQLQQNYVDPGRLQPNLMLCSALDNLQKSVPELLLVFDKPIKESPTQVTAKIGNAEQTFSLTKIDNLWEMSLRLRSILIFIQDYLPKDANQRELEYEAVNGMLSALDPHSVILSPELYRSMMEGNRGKFGGLGIVVRMVDGVLIVVEPVEGDVPARKAGIEEGDQILTIDGTPTLNMNISEAVDLLKGDPDTTVRLSVMRKGWKSPKTIDVVRAEINIPSVESAALDDKIAYIKLKSFQGNSQREMDKALSTLGEQMGGIHGLILDLRGNPGGLLDQAVMIADNFLDTGTIVTTVGVNDTLSQARKATKGTAQTEYPIIILMDSSSASASEIVAGALKNNDRALVVGDTSFGKGSVQVLYELPDKSALKLTIGQYLTPGNLSIQSVGIVPDIQLVPMVARDGDVDLYPKPWVRREESLGGHLVNQMALKNQKPGYALRYLSQRYDLPEDNYEEDSVITLEDVDKIIKSKPKTKKPSDDPQVRLAQQILKRTGNTHNRSMMLDKFIASADSLQAEEDDSLVKALAQNGIDWQKGQNPQSPNLAIAITTDKPDNRMTAGESYTIRATATNNGSEPVYRLSARTDSTLGRINDKEFIFGTVPPGGSVTREMTVKSNRAQASRVDHLGVKLYLDDDTPIPETSLASGDIELETVAIAQPEFTIHYAIIDYDGNSKNVGNGLLDDGETVTVRLWVSNDGEGTAEKPLVFLKNKSPEIKLLDARAETDALKTGERFVRDFTFQTTNVTPSDISLELHVYDKASTRVLIENIAFKTAKSDEIDNVSVQRANGNMKVQTETKLHVSPLLSANALVSLPSNTVVQQDAVVGDFTHIRAGDVMGWVASSALVPTDESMTSIEPKTIATIPRIHLAKTAHVTDADTFDLTANVTAFAPLKDYYVYTTYEIDHEYNYQKVAYSPLSSENETLHATIPLQKGLNTIRLYVRDVNKSEAYERVLVYKR
;
A
#
# COMPACT_ATOMS: atom_id res chain seq x y z
N MET A 1 -5.46 -12.24 15.02
CA MET A 1 -6.03 -12.02 13.69
C MET A 1 -7.04 -10.88 13.62
N SER A 2 -7.68 -10.42 14.71
CA SER A 2 -8.67 -9.32 14.71
C SER A 2 -8.08 -7.90 14.59
N LYS A 3 -6.86 -7.65 15.05
CA LYS A 3 -6.22 -6.31 15.04
C LYS A 3 -5.89 -5.78 13.64
N THR A 4 -5.56 -6.65 12.70
CA THR A 4 -5.19 -6.26 11.32
C THR A 4 -6.38 -5.73 10.50
N ARG A 5 -7.58 -6.17 10.80
CA ARG A 5 -8.81 -5.80 10.08
C ARG A 5 -9.27 -4.37 10.38
N TRP A 6 -9.10 -3.90 11.62
CA TRP A 6 -9.44 -2.54 12.04
C TRP A 6 -8.46 -1.50 11.48
N ILE A 7 -7.18 -1.85 11.43
CA ILE A 7 -6.15 -1.01 10.82
C ILE A 7 -6.41 -0.90 9.31
N TYR A 8 -6.75 -2.00 8.64
CA TYR A 8 -7.05 -2.02 7.21
C TYR A 8 -8.24 -1.14 6.82
N TRP A 9 -9.36 -1.20 7.56
CA TRP A 9 -10.55 -0.39 7.28
C TRP A 9 -10.42 1.06 7.74
N GLY A 10 -9.71 1.32 8.81
CA GLY A 10 -9.40 2.69 9.25
C GLY A 10 -8.48 3.40 8.25
N ILE A 11 -7.48 2.69 7.73
CA ILE A 11 -6.53 3.22 6.74
C ILE A 11 -7.20 3.33 5.37
N VAL A 12 -8.00 2.36 4.93
CA VAL A 12 -8.75 2.42 3.67
C VAL A 12 -9.80 3.54 3.71
N GLY A 13 -10.47 3.74 4.83
CA GLY A 13 -11.38 4.88 5.01
C GLY A 13 -10.66 6.24 4.99
N ALA A 14 -9.51 6.35 5.67
CA ALA A 14 -8.70 7.57 5.69
C ALA A 14 -8.04 7.86 4.33
N LEU A 15 -7.60 6.82 3.60
CA LEU A 15 -7.01 6.94 2.26
C LEU A 15 -8.06 7.25 1.19
N ALA A 16 -9.28 6.72 1.29
CA ALA A 16 -10.39 7.07 0.41
C ALA A 16 -10.79 8.55 0.58
N VAL A 17 -10.69 9.09 1.79
CA VAL A 17 -10.94 10.51 2.07
C VAL A 17 -9.75 11.40 1.69
N ALA A 18 -8.52 10.87 1.72
CA ALA A 18 -7.31 11.64 1.43
C ALA A 18 -6.96 11.66 -0.07
N GLY A 19 -7.61 10.87 -0.92
CA GLY A 19 -7.30 10.79 -2.35
C GLY A 19 -5.88 10.28 -2.65
N LEU A 20 -5.25 9.61 -1.69
CA LEU A 20 -3.93 9.03 -1.87
C LEU A 20 -4.11 7.57 -2.26
N SER A 21 -3.88 7.25 -3.52
CA SER A 21 -3.69 5.88 -3.98
C SER A 21 -2.32 5.35 -3.53
N LEU A 22 -2.15 5.19 -2.23
CA LEU A 22 -1.07 4.43 -1.63
C LEU A 22 -1.54 2.98 -1.59
N SER A 23 -1.01 2.15 -2.47
CA SER A 23 -1.15 0.71 -2.30
C SER A 23 -0.26 0.27 -1.14
N ILE A 24 -0.90 -0.23 -0.09
CA ILE A 24 -0.18 -0.89 0.99
C ILE A 24 -0.04 -2.34 0.58
N VAL A 25 1.12 -2.71 0.08
CA VAL A 25 1.45 -4.10 -0.22
C VAL A 25 2.09 -4.71 1.01
N ARG A 26 1.51 -5.78 1.53
CA ARG A 26 2.10 -6.54 2.62
C ARG A 26 3.11 -7.52 2.02
N ARG A 27 4.40 -7.19 2.11
CA ARG A 27 5.50 -8.10 1.75
C ARG A 27 6.27 -8.48 3.00
N ASP A 28 6.49 -9.77 3.19
CA ASP A 28 7.29 -10.36 4.30
C ASP A 28 6.88 -9.94 5.72
N GLY A 29 5.58 -9.72 5.94
CA GLY A 29 5.07 -9.32 7.26
C GLY A 29 5.16 -7.82 7.55
N HIS A 30 5.80 -7.03 6.70
CA HIS A 30 5.86 -5.57 6.73
C HIS A 30 4.92 -4.97 5.69
N TYR A 31 4.35 -3.80 5.99
CA TYR A 31 3.58 -3.02 5.03
C TYR A 31 4.55 -2.10 4.29
N GLU A 32 4.79 -2.37 3.02
CA GLU A 32 5.52 -1.49 2.11
C GLU A 32 4.51 -0.54 1.44
N PHE A 33 4.84 0.74 1.38
CA PHE A 33 4.09 1.71 0.61
C PHE A 33 4.65 1.71 -0.81
N GLU A 34 3.92 1.17 -1.76
CA GLU A 34 4.24 1.34 -3.17
C GLU A 34 3.48 2.55 -3.72
N TRP A 35 4.21 3.48 -4.28
CA TRP A 35 3.68 4.56 -5.09
C TRP A 35 3.42 4.02 -6.50
N ASN A 36 2.18 3.65 -6.81
CA ASN A 36 1.79 3.28 -8.17
C ASN A 36 1.50 4.53 -9.00
N GLY A 37 2.52 5.33 -9.27
CA GLY A 37 2.43 6.47 -10.18
C GLY A 37 2.28 6.10 -11.65
N ALA A 38 2.43 4.83 -12.01
CA ALA A 38 2.42 4.38 -13.41
C ALA A 38 1.03 4.29 -14.05
N ASP A 39 -0.03 4.03 -13.27
CA ASP A 39 -1.37 3.78 -13.83
C ASP A 39 -2.21 5.05 -14.07
N LEU A 40 -1.84 6.19 -13.51
CA LEU A 40 -2.50 7.49 -13.76
C LEU A 40 -2.04 8.18 -15.06
N MET A 41 -1.03 7.64 -15.72
CA MET A 41 -0.39 8.25 -16.88
C MET A 41 -1.18 8.18 -18.20
N ALA A 42 -2.29 7.44 -18.27
CA ALA A 42 -2.98 7.19 -19.54
C ALA A 42 -3.88 8.35 -20.01
N GLN A 43 -4.34 9.23 -19.14
CA GLN A 43 -5.33 10.26 -19.49
C GLN A 43 -4.80 11.67 -19.77
N THR A 44 -3.53 11.96 -19.48
CA THR A 44 -2.98 13.33 -19.67
C THR A 44 -2.02 13.45 -20.86
N ARG A 45 -2.12 12.58 -21.87
CA ARG A 45 -1.19 12.57 -23.01
C ARG A 45 -1.20 13.84 -23.88
N GLU A 46 -2.30 14.57 -23.95
CA GLU A 46 -2.36 15.76 -24.82
C GLU A 46 -1.68 17.01 -24.23
N ASP A 47 -1.69 17.17 -22.90
CA ASP A 47 -1.07 18.33 -22.22
C ASP A 47 0.40 18.12 -21.82
N ALA A 48 0.88 16.86 -21.79
CA ALA A 48 2.26 16.54 -21.42
C ALA A 48 3.30 16.82 -22.54
N ALA A 49 2.86 17.02 -23.76
CA ALA A 49 3.69 17.03 -24.96
C ALA A 49 4.68 18.21 -25.09
N TYR A 50 4.61 19.21 -24.21
CA TYR A 50 5.45 20.42 -24.28
C TYR A 50 6.10 20.88 -22.97
N HIS A 51 6.14 20.03 -21.93
CA HIS A 51 6.81 20.42 -20.70
C HIS A 51 8.32 20.17 -20.80
N ASP A 52 9.09 21.25 -20.63
CA ASP A 52 10.56 21.21 -20.61
C ASP A 52 11.04 21.19 -19.14
N ILE A 53 11.50 20.03 -18.67
CA ILE A 53 11.98 19.84 -17.29
C ILE A 53 13.12 20.79 -16.95
N ALA A 54 13.99 21.14 -17.91
CA ALA A 54 15.10 22.08 -17.68
C ALA A 54 14.62 23.53 -17.53
N SER A 55 13.37 23.84 -17.86
CA SER A 55 12.79 25.17 -17.61
C SER A 55 12.51 25.44 -16.15
N LEU A 56 12.35 24.38 -15.32
CA LEU A 56 12.09 24.42 -13.89
C LEU A 56 10.93 25.35 -13.50
N GLN A 57 9.81 25.29 -14.24
CA GLN A 57 8.68 26.21 -14.06
C GLN A 57 8.01 26.04 -12.70
N VAL A 58 7.74 24.82 -12.29
CA VAL A 58 7.14 24.49 -10.98
C VAL A 58 8.18 24.66 -9.88
N PHE A 59 9.38 24.13 -10.07
CA PHE A 59 10.47 24.18 -9.10
C PHE A 59 10.79 25.59 -8.64
N ASN A 60 10.98 26.54 -9.57
CA ASN A 60 11.31 27.92 -9.23
C ASN A 60 10.18 28.65 -8.49
N ARG A 61 8.90 28.31 -8.78
CA ARG A 61 7.77 28.86 -8.03
C ARG A 61 7.71 28.34 -6.61
N VAL A 62 8.02 27.06 -6.43
CA VAL A 62 8.13 26.44 -5.11
C VAL A 62 9.26 27.11 -4.30
N LEU A 63 10.41 27.40 -4.91
CA LEU A 63 11.51 28.10 -4.22
C LEU A 63 11.10 29.47 -3.68
N LEU A 64 10.31 30.23 -4.46
CA LEU A 64 9.79 31.53 -3.99
C LEU A 64 8.90 31.38 -2.76
N GLN A 65 8.01 30.38 -2.75
CA GLN A 65 7.15 30.10 -1.60
C GLN A 65 7.95 29.63 -0.38
N LEU A 66 8.97 28.79 -0.57
CA LEU A 66 9.85 28.33 0.49
C LEU A 66 10.59 29.50 1.17
N GLN A 67 11.18 30.38 0.39
CA GLN A 67 11.91 31.53 0.91
C GLN A 67 11.06 32.48 1.76
N GLN A 68 9.77 32.60 1.41
CA GLN A 68 8.87 33.55 2.05
C GLN A 68 8.08 32.95 3.22
N ASN A 69 7.72 31.68 3.15
CA ASN A 69 6.66 31.12 3.98
C ASN A 69 7.06 29.87 4.77
N TYR A 70 8.19 29.23 4.49
CA TYR A 70 8.55 27.99 5.19
C TYR A 70 8.82 28.23 6.66
N VAL A 71 8.31 27.38 7.54
CA VAL A 71 8.30 27.56 9.01
C VAL A 71 9.70 27.67 9.64
N ASP A 72 10.69 26.94 9.11
CA ASP A 72 12.05 26.88 9.67
C ASP A 72 13.11 27.24 8.61
N PRO A 73 13.46 28.54 8.47
CA PRO A 73 14.48 28.97 7.52
C PRO A 73 15.85 28.30 7.71
N GLY A 74 16.15 27.79 8.93
CA GLY A 74 17.42 27.10 9.22
C GLY A 74 17.56 25.75 8.50
N ARG A 75 16.44 25.16 8.06
CA ARG A 75 16.42 23.93 7.26
C ARG A 75 16.59 24.16 5.77
N LEU A 76 16.52 25.40 5.29
CA LEU A 76 16.78 25.74 3.89
C LEU A 76 18.29 25.60 3.57
N GLN A 77 18.74 24.37 3.42
CA GLN A 77 20.13 24.02 3.11
C GLN A 77 20.24 23.65 1.63
N PRO A 78 20.68 24.59 0.76
CA PRO A 78 20.57 24.42 -0.69
C PRO A 78 21.30 23.18 -1.24
N ASN A 79 22.47 22.84 -0.70
CA ASN A 79 23.20 21.64 -1.15
C ASN A 79 22.45 20.35 -0.81
N LEU A 80 21.97 20.19 0.43
CA LEU A 80 21.18 19.04 0.87
C LEU A 80 19.88 18.92 0.05
N MET A 81 19.18 20.03 -0.15
CA MET A 81 17.94 20.09 -0.93
C MET A 81 18.18 19.69 -2.39
N LEU A 82 19.28 20.13 -3.01
CA LEU A 82 19.66 19.71 -4.37
C LEU A 82 19.95 18.22 -4.44
N CYS A 83 20.76 17.72 -3.53
CA CYS A 83 21.11 16.30 -3.51
C CYS A 83 19.88 15.41 -3.31
N SER A 84 18.95 15.81 -2.45
CA SER A 84 17.68 15.10 -2.22
C SER A 84 16.75 15.17 -3.45
N ALA A 85 16.70 16.32 -4.14
CA ALA A 85 15.98 16.45 -5.41
C ALA A 85 16.50 15.48 -6.47
N LEU A 86 17.82 15.41 -6.61
CA LEU A 86 18.48 14.52 -7.55
C LEU A 86 18.30 13.04 -7.18
N ASP A 87 18.40 12.70 -5.89
CA ASP A 87 18.20 11.32 -5.41
C ASP A 87 16.77 10.83 -5.67
N ASN A 88 15.77 11.68 -5.48
CA ASN A 88 14.39 11.31 -5.77
C ASN A 88 14.16 11.20 -7.30
N LEU A 89 14.72 12.09 -8.08
CA LEU A 89 14.64 12.04 -9.55
C LEU A 89 15.22 10.73 -10.11
N GLN A 90 16.37 10.26 -9.62
CA GLN A 90 16.96 9.01 -10.11
C GLN A 90 16.11 7.77 -9.79
N LYS A 91 15.28 7.82 -8.74
CA LYS A 91 14.37 6.73 -8.39
C LYS A 91 13.24 6.60 -9.40
N SER A 92 12.86 7.70 -10.06
CA SER A 92 11.80 7.75 -11.06
C SER A 92 12.31 7.55 -12.50
N VAL A 93 13.63 7.57 -12.70
CA VAL A 93 14.27 7.34 -14.02
C VAL A 93 15.14 6.10 -13.94
N PRO A 94 14.69 4.94 -14.44
CA PRO A 94 15.46 3.69 -14.38
C PRO A 94 16.85 3.81 -15.02
N GLU A 95 17.01 4.56 -16.10
CA GLU A 95 18.27 4.76 -16.83
C GLU A 95 19.27 5.66 -16.10
N LEU A 96 18.83 6.41 -15.09
CA LEU A 96 19.67 7.40 -14.40
C LEU A 96 20.31 6.81 -13.16
N LEU A 97 21.62 6.93 -13.01
CA LEU A 97 22.37 6.69 -11.77
C LEU A 97 23.17 7.93 -11.40
N LEU A 98 22.98 8.41 -10.19
CA LEU A 98 23.70 9.54 -9.62
C LEU A 98 24.66 9.06 -8.52
N VAL A 99 25.94 9.23 -8.75
CA VAL A 99 27.00 8.84 -7.81
C VAL A 99 27.56 10.08 -7.14
N PHE A 100 27.27 10.22 -5.85
CA PHE A 100 27.79 11.29 -5.00
C PHE A 100 29.16 10.90 -4.41
N ASP A 101 30.06 11.85 -4.25
CA ASP A 101 31.40 11.64 -3.65
C ASP A 101 31.34 11.37 -2.14
N LYS A 102 30.21 11.68 -1.49
CA LYS A 102 29.93 11.46 -0.06
C LYS A 102 28.44 11.18 0.14
N PRO A 103 28.05 10.59 1.29
CA PRO A 103 26.65 10.50 1.67
C PRO A 103 25.95 11.88 1.63
N ILE A 104 24.70 11.90 1.20
CA ILE A 104 23.94 13.16 1.01
C ILE A 104 23.92 14.02 2.29
N LYS A 105 23.80 13.38 3.46
CA LYS A 105 23.82 14.07 4.77
C LYS A 105 25.19 14.73 5.10
N GLU A 106 26.26 14.38 4.39
CA GLU A 106 27.62 14.92 4.58
C GLU A 106 27.99 16.02 3.59
N SER A 107 27.00 16.59 2.90
CA SER A 107 27.15 17.64 1.91
C SER A 107 28.16 17.30 0.80
N PRO A 108 27.77 16.48 -0.17
CA PRO A 108 28.59 16.11 -1.33
C PRO A 108 29.13 17.33 -2.06
N THR A 109 30.34 17.22 -2.58
CA THR A 109 31.02 18.30 -3.32
C THR A 109 30.93 18.10 -4.83
N GLN A 110 30.58 16.88 -5.27
CA GLN A 110 30.35 16.56 -6.68
C GLN A 110 29.37 15.42 -6.84
N VAL A 111 28.73 15.36 -7.98
CA VAL A 111 27.85 14.25 -8.41
C VAL A 111 28.22 13.87 -9.85
N THR A 112 28.32 12.58 -10.08
CA THR A 112 28.47 12.03 -11.42
C THR A 112 27.14 11.45 -11.87
N ALA A 113 26.56 12.03 -12.92
CA ALA A 113 25.34 11.55 -13.56
C ALA A 113 25.70 10.56 -14.68
N LYS A 114 25.15 9.34 -14.58
CA LYS A 114 25.25 8.30 -15.61
C LYS A 114 23.85 8.04 -16.12
N ILE A 115 23.67 8.15 -17.43
CA ILE A 115 22.38 7.87 -18.07
C ILE A 115 22.63 7.17 -19.43
N GLY A 116 22.13 5.96 -19.58
CA GLY A 116 22.49 5.12 -20.71
C GLY A 116 24.02 4.94 -20.78
N ASN A 117 24.61 5.30 -21.91
CA ASN A 117 26.07 5.28 -22.15
C ASN A 117 26.77 6.61 -21.87
N ALA A 118 26.05 7.63 -21.42
CA ALA A 118 26.59 8.96 -21.17
C ALA A 118 26.92 9.14 -19.69
N GLU A 119 28.05 9.84 -19.43
CA GLU A 119 28.50 10.14 -18.07
C GLU A 119 29.04 11.57 -18.01
N GLN A 120 28.60 12.34 -16.99
CA GLN A 120 29.11 13.67 -16.74
C GLN A 120 29.17 13.96 -15.24
N THR A 121 30.29 14.55 -14.81
CA THR A 121 30.50 14.99 -13.42
C THR A 121 30.20 16.47 -13.27
N PHE A 122 29.41 16.80 -12.24
CA PHE A 122 29.02 18.15 -11.88
C PHE A 122 29.56 18.51 -10.49
N SER A 123 30.10 19.73 -10.35
CA SER A 123 30.49 20.23 -9.05
C SER A 123 29.28 20.69 -8.25
N LEU A 124 29.20 20.33 -6.99
CA LEU A 124 28.17 20.75 -6.01
C LEU A 124 28.75 21.78 -5.02
N THR A 125 29.93 22.32 -5.27
CA THR A 125 30.54 23.37 -4.44
C THR A 125 29.93 24.75 -4.74
N LYS A 126 29.98 25.67 -3.76
CA LYS A 126 29.46 27.04 -3.90
C LYS A 126 27.96 27.10 -4.25
N ILE A 127 27.16 26.36 -3.48
CA ILE A 127 25.71 26.43 -3.55
C ILE A 127 25.21 27.03 -2.24
N ASP A 128 25.32 28.36 -2.15
CA ASP A 128 25.10 29.08 -0.91
C ASP A 128 23.67 29.62 -0.78
N ASN A 129 22.88 29.55 -1.85
CA ASN A 129 21.51 30.04 -1.87
C ASN A 129 20.62 29.21 -2.84
N LEU A 130 19.31 29.40 -2.73
CA LEU A 130 18.30 28.65 -3.51
C LEU A 130 18.39 28.91 -5.02
N TRP A 131 18.88 30.08 -5.45
CA TRP A 131 19.02 30.38 -6.88
C TRP A 131 20.22 29.65 -7.50
N GLU A 132 21.35 29.62 -6.80
CA GLU A 132 22.51 28.82 -7.22
C GLU A 132 22.17 27.34 -7.28
N MET A 133 21.36 26.86 -6.33
CA MET A 133 20.81 25.52 -6.35
C MET A 133 19.97 25.26 -7.61
N SER A 134 19.02 26.14 -7.95
CA SER A 134 18.21 26.04 -9.16
C SER A 134 19.05 26.04 -10.43
N LEU A 135 20.02 26.93 -10.54
CA LEU A 135 20.93 26.97 -11.69
C LEU A 135 21.76 25.67 -11.82
N ARG A 136 22.19 25.12 -10.71
CA ARG A 136 22.92 23.86 -10.69
C ARG A 136 22.03 22.70 -11.10
N LEU A 137 20.83 22.59 -10.54
CA LEU A 137 19.84 21.60 -10.94
C LEU A 137 19.57 21.68 -12.45
N ARG A 138 19.32 22.90 -12.94
CA ARG A 138 19.06 23.11 -14.38
C ARG A 138 20.21 22.59 -15.25
N SER A 139 21.47 22.84 -14.86
CA SER A 139 22.62 22.38 -15.65
C SER A 139 22.72 20.85 -15.70
N ILE A 140 22.30 20.16 -14.65
CA ILE A 140 22.26 18.71 -14.58
C ILE A 140 21.07 18.18 -15.41
N LEU A 141 19.90 18.82 -15.31
CA LEU A 141 18.70 18.42 -16.05
C LEU A 141 18.85 18.60 -17.56
N ILE A 142 19.54 19.64 -18.04
CA ILE A 142 19.87 19.79 -19.46
C ILE A 142 20.64 18.57 -19.97
N PHE A 143 21.61 18.08 -19.21
CA PHE A 143 22.37 16.89 -19.59
C PHE A 143 21.47 15.64 -19.57
N ILE A 144 20.65 15.45 -18.54
CA ILE A 144 19.78 14.28 -18.38
C ILE A 144 18.72 14.26 -19.49
N GLN A 145 18.12 15.39 -19.82
CA GLN A 145 17.00 15.53 -20.76
C GLN A 145 17.35 15.00 -22.15
N ASP A 146 18.58 15.17 -22.60
CA ASP A 146 19.05 14.72 -23.92
C ASP A 146 19.02 13.17 -24.07
N TYR A 147 18.98 12.45 -22.95
CA TYR A 147 19.03 10.99 -22.88
C TYR A 147 17.75 10.36 -22.30
N LEU A 148 16.76 11.17 -21.91
CA LEU A 148 15.49 10.63 -21.41
C LEU A 148 14.74 9.88 -22.55
N PRO A 149 13.98 8.83 -22.19
CA PRO A 149 13.03 8.23 -23.12
C PRO A 149 12.09 9.29 -23.72
N LYS A 150 11.76 9.17 -25.01
CA LYS A 150 10.89 10.15 -25.70
C LYS A 150 9.48 10.23 -25.12
N ASP A 151 9.03 9.18 -24.47
CA ASP A 151 7.74 9.05 -23.81
C ASP A 151 7.79 9.38 -22.31
N ALA A 152 8.93 9.87 -21.80
CA ALA A 152 9.05 10.28 -20.40
C ALA A 152 8.16 11.50 -20.10
N ASN A 153 7.35 11.39 -19.03
CA ASN A 153 6.56 12.51 -18.54
C ASN A 153 7.43 13.52 -17.79
N GLN A 154 7.96 14.50 -18.49
CA GLN A 154 8.90 15.48 -17.92
C GLN A 154 8.27 16.34 -16.82
N ARG A 155 6.95 16.54 -16.82
CA ARG A 155 6.24 17.26 -15.74
C ARG A 155 6.27 16.46 -14.44
N GLU A 156 5.99 15.16 -14.52
CA GLU A 156 6.05 14.28 -13.34
C GLU A 156 7.47 14.21 -12.78
N LEU A 157 8.47 14.13 -13.65
CA LEU A 157 9.87 14.17 -13.22
C LEU A 157 10.24 15.48 -12.51
N GLU A 158 9.67 16.63 -12.92
CA GLU A 158 9.84 17.89 -12.20
C GLU A 158 9.18 17.84 -10.82
N TYR A 159 7.97 17.24 -10.70
CA TYR A 159 7.32 17.04 -9.40
C TYR A 159 8.16 16.14 -8.48
N GLU A 160 8.74 15.07 -9.02
CA GLU A 160 9.62 14.20 -8.25
C GLU A 160 10.88 14.94 -7.75
N ALA A 161 11.50 15.76 -8.58
CA ALA A 161 12.62 16.59 -8.14
C ALA A 161 12.19 17.59 -7.05
N VAL A 162 11.01 18.20 -7.18
CA VAL A 162 10.45 19.09 -6.15
C VAL A 162 10.18 18.32 -4.86
N ASN A 163 9.54 17.15 -4.92
CA ASN A 163 9.25 16.33 -3.74
C ASN A 163 10.54 15.87 -3.05
N GLY A 164 11.55 15.47 -3.81
CA GLY A 164 12.87 15.16 -3.26
C GLY A 164 13.50 16.35 -2.54
N MET A 165 13.42 17.55 -3.11
CA MET A 165 13.87 18.79 -2.46
C MET A 165 13.11 19.06 -1.15
N LEU A 166 11.77 18.93 -1.18
CA LEU A 166 10.91 19.20 -0.01
C LEU A 166 11.10 18.17 1.10
N SER A 167 11.39 16.91 0.78
CA SER A 167 11.65 15.86 1.76
C SER A 167 12.87 16.14 2.66
N ALA A 168 13.82 16.96 2.20
CA ALA A 168 14.93 17.43 3.02
C ALA A 168 14.50 18.45 4.11
N LEU A 169 13.28 18.98 4.02
CA LEU A 169 12.77 20.02 4.92
C LEU A 169 11.91 19.41 6.04
N ASP A 170 10.82 18.75 5.66
CA ASP A 170 9.91 18.07 6.59
C ASP A 170 9.04 17.02 5.83
N PRO A 171 8.44 16.04 6.53
CA PRO A 171 7.67 14.96 5.88
C PRO A 171 6.29 15.39 5.36
N HIS A 172 5.87 16.64 5.57
CA HIS A 172 4.51 17.11 5.23
C HIS A 172 4.48 18.13 4.10
N SER A 173 5.62 18.77 3.79
CA SER A 173 5.74 19.65 2.64
C SER A 173 5.89 18.84 1.36
N VAL A 174 4.95 19.00 0.41
CA VAL A 174 4.88 18.20 -0.81
C VAL A 174 4.22 18.97 -1.95
N ILE A 175 4.63 18.73 -3.18
CA ILE A 175 3.88 19.14 -4.37
C ILE A 175 2.84 18.05 -4.69
N LEU A 176 1.60 18.48 -4.95
CA LEU A 176 0.49 17.63 -5.35
C LEU A 176 0.24 17.82 -6.84
N SER A 177 0.13 16.73 -7.59
CA SER A 177 -0.35 16.83 -8.97
C SER A 177 -1.75 17.42 -9.03
N PRO A 178 -2.23 17.91 -10.19
CA PRO A 178 -3.59 18.45 -10.33
C PRO A 178 -4.67 17.49 -9.87
N GLU A 179 -4.50 16.19 -10.12
CA GLU A 179 -5.43 15.12 -9.74
C GLU A 179 -5.44 14.93 -8.21
N LEU A 180 -4.27 14.82 -7.59
CA LEU A 180 -4.13 14.67 -6.14
C LEU A 180 -4.67 15.91 -5.40
N TYR A 181 -4.40 17.10 -5.94
CA TYR A 181 -4.92 18.35 -5.37
C TYR A 181 -6.45 18.39 -5.41
N ARG A 182 -7.05 18.04 -6.56
CA ARG A 182 -8.52 17.96 -6.72
C ARG A 182 -9.12 16.97 -5.72
N SER A 183 -8.58 15.76 -5.65
CA SER A 183 -9.05 14.72 -4.75
C SER A 183 -8.96 15.16 -3.28
N MET A 184 -7.85 15.81 -2.89
CA MET A 184 -7.69 16.37 -1.55
C MET A 184 -8.73 17.46 -1.24
N MET A 185 -9.03 18.34 -2.20
CA MET A 185 -10.03 19.39 -2.03
C MET A 185 -11.45 18.82 -1.92
N GLU A 186 -11.79 17.76 -2.69
CA GLU A 186 -13.05 17.03 -2.55
C GLU A 186 -13.18 16.42 -1.14
N GLY A 187 -12.14 15.73 -0.67
CA GLY A 187 -12.09 15.16 0.67
C GLY A 187 -12.27 16.22 1.76
N ASN A 188 -11.57 17.36 1.65
CA ASN A 188 -11.70 18.46 2.61
C ASN A 188 -13.11 19.09 2.61
N ARG A 189 -13.77 19.16 1.46
CA ARG A 189 -15.17 19.64 1.37
C ARG A 189 -16.17 18.63 1.94
N GLY A 190 -15.81 17.33 1.98
CA GLY A 190 -16.72 16.23 2.33
C GLY A 190 -17.76 15.96 1.26
N LYS A 191 -17.49 16.37 0.03
CA LYS A 191 -18.42 16.29 -1.10
C LYS A 191 -17.67 16.06 -2.40
N PHE A 192 -18.25 15.24 -3.28
CA PHE A 192 -17.77 15.02 -4.63
C PHE A 192 -18.94 14.83 -5.61
N GLY A 193 -18.69 15.08 -6.89
CA GLY A 193 -19.66 14.79 -7.93
C GLY A 193 -19.62 13.31 -8.31
N GLY A 194 -20.78 12.65 -8.30
CA GLY A 194 -20.85 11.23 -8.59
C GLY A 194 -22.26 10.65 -8.51
N LEU A 195 -22.33 9.30 -8.35
CA LEU A 195 -23.60 8.55 -8.39
C LEU A 195 -24.13 8.20 -7.00
N GLY A 196 -23.29 8.20 -5.97
CA GLY A 196 -23.67 7.76 -4.63
C GLY A 196 -23.82 6.23 -4.54
N ILE A 197 -22.82 5.49 -5.00
CA ILE A 197 -22.73 4.03 -4.87
C ILE A 197 -21.43 3.62 -4.21
N VAL A 198 -21.49 2.54 -3.45
CA VAL A 198 -20.31 1.79 -2.98
C VAL A 198 -20.08 0.65 -3.96
N VAL A 199 -18.88 0.55 -4.51
CA VAL A 199 -18.52 -0.47 -5.49
C VAL A 199 -17.35 -1.31 -5.01
N ARG A 200 -17.23 -2.53 -5.57
CA ARG A 200 -16.15 -3.47 -5.27
C ARG A 200 -15.82 -4.29 -6.52
N MET A 201 -14.54 -4.66 -6.66
CA MET A 201 -14.12 -5.65 -7.64
C MET A 201 -14.21 -7.05 -7.03
N VAL A 202 -14.90 -7.97 -7.71
CA VAL A 202 -14.99 -9.39 -7.36
C VAL A 202 -14.73 -10.20 -8.64
N ASP A 203 -13.69 -11.02 -8.65
CA ASP A 203 -13.29 -11.80 -9.83
C ASP A 203 -13.18 -10.98 -11.13
N GLY A 204 -12.66 -9.76 -10.99
CA GLY A 204 -12.51 -8.83 -12.11
C GLY A 204 -13.81 -8.16 -12.57
N VAL A 205 -14.93 -8.37 -11.90
CA VAL A 205 -16.21 -7.73 -12.19
C VAL A 205 -16.48 -6.61 -11.19
N LEU A 206 -16.90 -5.44 -11.69
CA LEU A 206 -17.29 -4.31 -10.88
C LEU A 206 -18.73 -4.49 -10.38
N ILE A 207 -18.91 -4.59 -9.06
CA ILE A 207 -20.19 -4.87 -8.43
C ILE A 207 -20.60 -3.71 -7.53
N VAL A 208 -21.88 -3.34 -7.58
CA VAL A 208 -22.50 -2.41 -6.63
C VAL A 208 -22.73 -3.14 -5.32
N VAL A 209 -22.01 -2.73 -4.27
CA VAL A 209 -22.21 -3.24 -2.91
C VAL A 209 -23.52 -2.69 -2.37
N GLU A 210 -23.71 -1.36 -2.46
CA GLU A 210 -24.94 -0.69 -2.10
C GLU A 210 -24.98 0.75 -2.64
N PRO A 211 -26.15 1.30 -2.96
CA PRO A 211 -26.33 2.73 -3.07
C PRO A 211 -26.23 3.40 -1.69
N VAL A 212 -25.50 4.51 -1.57
CA VAL A 212 -25.36 5.30 -0.35
C VAL A 212 -26.74 5.69 0.19
N GLU A 213 -26.88 5.82 1.52
CA GLU A 213 -28.11 6.24 2.16
C GLU A 213 -28.52 7.65 1.69
N GLY A 214 -29.83 7.83 1.49
CA GLY A 214 -30.41 9.12 1.08
C GLY A 214 -30.87 9.19 -0.37
N ASP A 215 -31.13 10.40 -0.81
CA ASP A 215 -31.66 10.71 -2.15
C ASP A 215 -30.54 10.87 -3.19
N VAL A 216 -29.86 9.76 -3.50
CA VAL A 216 -28.70 9.74 -4.40
C VAL A 216 -29.10 9.39 -5.86
N PRO A 217 -28.31 9.85 -6.88
CA PRO A 217 -28.59 9.59 -8.29
C PRO A 217 -28.80 8.12 -8.64
N ALA A 218 -27.98 7.25 -8.10
CA ALA A 218 -28.05 5.82 -8.38
C ALA A 218 -29.40 5.19 -7.97
N ARG A 219 -29.94 5.57 -6.81
CA ARG A 219 -31.28 5.09 -6.37
C ARG A 219 -32.37 5.60 -7.31
N LYS A 220 -32.30 6.87 -7.70
CA LYS A 220 -33.26 7.46 -8.66
C LYS A 220 -33.23 6.75 -10.00
N ALA A 221 -32.05 6.34 -10.45
CA ALA A 221 -31.85 5.60 -11.69
C ALA A 221 -32.20 4.09 -11.58
N GLY A 222 -32.53 3.60 -10.38
CA GLY A 222 -32.90 2.20 -10.17
C GLY A 222 -31.72 1.23 -10.10
N ILE A 223 -30.53 1.72 -9.74
CA ILE A 223 -29.35 0.89 -9.43
C ILE A 223 -29.56 0.26 -8.06
N GLU A 224 -29.31 -1.03 -7.97
CA GLU A 224 -29.53 -1.84 -6.76
C GLU A 224 -28.26 -2.57 -6.34
N GLU A 225 -28.27 -3.05 -5.13
CA GLU A 225 -27.25 -3.91 -4.54
C GLU A 225 -27.10 -5.20 -5.38
N GLY A 226 -25.86 -5.60 -5.69
CA GLY A 226 -25.55 -6.76 -6.52
C GLY A 226 -25.52 -6.51 -8.01
N ASP A 227 -25.85 -5.31 -8.47
CA ASP A 227 -25.72 -4.96 -9.87
C ASP A 227 -24.27 -5.04 -10.33
N GLN A 228 -24.03 -5.66 -11.47
CA GLN A 228 -22.75 -5.71 -12.14
C GLN A 228 -22.67 -4.58 -13.15
N ILE A 229 -21.71 -3.70 -13.03
CA ILE A 229 -21.44 -2.63 -13.99
C ILE A 229 -20.49 -3.19 -15.04
N LEU A 230 -20.95 -3.37 -16.27
CA LEU A 230 -20.18 -3.95 -17.36
C LEU A 230 -19.41 -2.91 -18.17
N THR A 231 -20.00 -1.72 -18.34
CA THR A 231 -19.33 -0.57 -19.00
C THR A 231 -19.69 0.74 -18.32
N ILE A 232 -18.76 1.70 -18.35
CA ILE A 232 -18.94 3.09 -17.94
C ILE A 232 -18.62 3.96 -19.16
N ASP A 233 -19.59 4.72 -19.66
CA ASP A 233 -19.48 5.52 -20.89
C ASP A 233 -18.90 4.74 -22.08
N GLY A 234 -19.26 3.47 -22.19
CA GLY A 234 -18.77 2.54 -23.21
C GLY A 234 -17.45 1.85 -22.85
N THR A 235 -16.69 2.31 -21.87
CA THR A 235 -15.44 1.69 -21.41
C THR A 235 -15.75 0.42 -20.61
N PRO A 236 -15.25 -0.77 -21.00
CA PRO A 236 -15.45 -2.01 -20.28
C PRO A 236 -14.79 -2.00 -18.91
N THR A 237 -15.50 -2.51 -17.90
CA THR A 237 -15.01 -2.55 -16.51
C THR A 237 -14.36 -3.89 -16.12
N LEU A 238 -14.42 -4.90 -16.98
CA LEU A 238 -13.86 -6.22 -16.70
C LEU A 238 -12.35 -6.14 -16.48
N ASN A 239 -11.88 -6.62 -15.33
CA ASN A 239 -10.49 -6.56 -14.88
C ASN A 239 -9.91 -5.13 -14.74
N MET A 240 -10.77 -4.10 -14.72
CA MET A 240 -10.35 -2.71 -14.46
C MET A 240 -9.89 -2.54 -13.00
N ASN A 241 -8.98 -1.61 -12.76
CA ASN A 241 -8.64 -1.24 -11.38
C ASN A 241 -9.84 -0.52 -10.73
N ILE A 242 -10.08 -0.77 -9.43
CA ILE A 242 -11.18 -0.13 -8.71
C ILE A 242 -11.05 1.40 -8.69
N SER A 243 -9.84 1.95 -8.58
CA SER A 243 -9.62 3.40 -8.62
C SER A 243 -10.01 4.00 -9.97
N GLU A 244 -9.59 3.36 -11.06
CA GLU A 244 -9.95 3.74 -12.43
C GLU A 244 -11.47 3.73 -12.65
N ALA A 245 -12.16 2.68 -12.18
CA ALA A 245 -13.61 2.59 -12.24
C ALA A 245 -14.29 3.71 -11.44
N VAL A 246 -13.78 4.02 -10.25
CA VAL A 246 -14.29 5.11 -9.40
C VAL A 246 -14.09 6.47 -10.08
N ASP A 247 -12.94 6.70 -10.71
CA ASP A 247 -12.66 7.97 -11.42
C ASP A 247 -13.60 8.15 -12.61
N LEU A 248 -13.93 7.10 -13.36
CA LEU A 248 -14.93 7.14 -14.42
C LEU A 248 -16.36 7.39 -13.92
N LEU A 249 -16.70 6.85 -12.74
CA LEU A 249 -18.01 7.04 -12.12
C LEU A 249 -18.18 8.44 -11.53
N LYS A 250 -17.08 9.05 -11.03
CA LYS A 250 -17.04 10.44 -10.60
C LYS A 250 -17.12 11.39 -11.80
N GLY A 251 -17.37 12.66 -11.52
CA GLY A 251 -17.38 13.75 -12.49
C GLY A 251 -18.20 14.93 -11.99
N ASP A 252 -18.23 16.00 -12.76
CA ASP A 252 -18.94 17.23 -12.35
C ASP A 252 -20.45 16.96 -12.16
N PRO A 253 -21.07 17.55 -11.12
CA PRO A 253 -22.52 17.50 -10.97
C PRO A 253 -23.25 17.95 -12.25
N ASP A 254 -24.45 17.41 -12.47
CA ASP A 254 -25.31 17.65 -13.65
C ASP A 254 -24.76 17.05 -14.96
N THR A 255 -23.62 16.36 -14.96
CA THR A 255 -23.15 15.57 -16.09
C THR A 255 -23.77 14.16 -16.06
N THR A 256 -23.96 13.56 -17.23
CA THR A 256 -24.54 12.21 -17.34
C THR A 256 -23.48 11.20 -17.60
N VAL A 257 -23.50 10.07 -16.86
CA VAL A 257 -22.72 8.87 -17.15
C VAL A 257 -23.65 7.76 -17.62
N ARG A 258 -23.22 7.03 -18.62
CA ARG A 258 -23.97 5.91 -19.18
C ARG A 258 -23.38 4.59 -18.70
N LEU A 259 -24.18 3.80 -17.99
CA LEU A 259 -23.77 2.50 -17.45
C LEU A 259 -24.45 1.37 -18.21
N SER A 260 -23.70 0.33 -18.57
CA SER A 260 -24.28 -0.97 -18.93
C SER A 260 -24.30 -1.84 -17.69
N VAL A 261 -25.48 -2.23 -17.25
CA VAL A 261 -25.68 -2.94 -15.98
C VAL A 261 -26.30 -4.31 -16.24
N MET A 262 -25.77 -5.33 -15.57
CA MET A 262 -26.35 -6.67 -15.51
C MET A 262 -26.78 -6.99 -14.10
N ARG A 263 -28.01 -7.47 -13.93
CA ARG A 263 -28.60 -7.85 -12.64
C ARG A 263 -29.02 -9.32 -12.66
N LYS A 264 -28.87 -10.00 -11.57
CA LYS A 264 -29.31 -11.39 -11.39
C LYS A 264 -30.78 -11.53 -11.81
N GLY A 265 -31.03 -12.48 -12.70
CA GLY A 265 -32.36 -12.72 -13.27
C GLY A 265 -32.68 -11.92 -14.53
N TRP A 266 -31.86 -11.01 -14.98
CA TRP A 266 -32.03 -10.38 -16.28
C TRP A 266 -31.48 -11.29 -17.39
N LYS A 267 -32.11 -11.27 -18.57
CA LYS A 267 -31.66 -12.04 -19.73
C LYS A 267 -30.55 -11.34 -20.53
N SER A 268 -30.43 -10.01 -20.39
CA SER A 268 -29.44 -9.20 -21.09
C SER A 268 -29.15 -7.94 -20.30
N PRO A 269 -27.95 -7.36 -20.44
CA PRO A 269 -27.60 -6.08 -19.83
C PRO A 269 -28.57 -4.97 -20.25
N LYS A 270 -28.77 -3.98 -19.38
CA LYS A 270 -29.53 -2.77 -19.66
C LYS A 270 -28.63 -1.56 -19.57
N THR A 271 -28.87 -0.61 -20.45
CA THR A 271 -28.24 0.71 -20.38
C THR A 271 -29.03 1.62 -19.44
N ILE A 272 -28.35 2.25 -18.50
CA ILE A 272 -28.92 3.17 -17.51
C ILE A 272 -28.11 4.47 -17.58
N ASP A 273 -28.76 5.56 -17.96
CA ASP A 273 -28.17 6.89 -17.91
C ASP A 273 -28.40 7.48 -16.51
N VAL A 274 -27.32 7.88 -15.84
CA VAL A 274 -27.36 8.43 -14.48
C VAL A 274 -26.79 9.84 -14.48
N VAL A 275 -27.57 10.83 -14.05
CA VAL A 275 -27.09 12.21 -13.90
C VAL A 275 -26.33 12.31 -12.57
N ARG A 276 -25.04 12.68 -12.62
CA ARG A 276 -24.22 12.88 -11.43
C ARG A 276 -24.77 14.02 -10.58
N ALA A 277 -24.64 13.91 -9.29
CA ALA A 277 -24.97 14.97 -8.34
C ALA A 277 -23.88 15.12 -7.30
N GLU A 278 -23.96 16.19 -6.51
CA GLU A 278 -23.09 16.35 -5.34
C GLU A 278 -23.46 15.31 -4.27
N ILE A 279 -22.51 14.42 -3.97
CA ILE A 279 -22.64 13.37 -2.96
C ILE A 279 -21.94 13.81 -1.68
N ASN A 280 -22.67 13.82 -0.57
CA ASN A 280 -22.11 14.12 0.74
C ASN A 280 -21.52 12.84 1.35
N ILE A 281 -20.30 12.96 1.91
CA ILE A 281 -19.67 11.92 2.72
C ILE A 281 -19.91 12.27 4.19
N PRO A 282 -20.73 11.52 4.94
CA PRO A 282 -20.95 11.82 6.36
C PRO A 282 -19.65 11.72 7.17
N SER A 283 -19.27 12.81 7.82
CA SER A 283 -18.11 12.85 8.71
C SER A 283 -18.45 12.38 10.13
N VAL A 284 -19.73 12.34 10.51
CA VAL A 284 -20.24 12.03 11.83
C VAL A 284 -21.09 10.77 11.81
N GLU A 285 -20.77 9.84 12.73
CA GLU A 285 -21.66 8.75 13.13
C GLU A 285 -22.11 8.98 14.56
N SER A 286 -23.36 8.64 14.88
CA SER A 286 -23.91 8.87 16.23
C SER A 286 -24.82 7.75 16.67
N ALA A 287 -24.87 7.50 17.99
CA ALA A 287 -25.75 6.53 18.58
C ALA A 287 -26.15 6.94 20.03
N ALA A 288 -27.38 6.61 20.42
CA ALA A 288 -27.78 6.67 21.80
C ALA A 288 -27.31 5.40 22.52
N LEU A 289 -26.59 5.57 23.61
CA LEU A 289 -26.19 4.47 24.50
C LEU A 289 -27.07 4.48 25.76
N ASP A 290 -26.94 3.41 26.57
CA ASP A 290 -27.65 3.32 27.87
C ASP A 290 -27.28 4.51 28.79
N ASP A 291 -28.14 4.79 29.76
CA ASP A 291 -27.98 5.88 30.74
C ASP A 291 -27.96 7.28 30.10
N LYS A 292 -28.58 7.46 28.94
CA LYS A 292 -28.64 8.71 28.19
C LYS A 292 -27.25 9.24 27.80
N ILE A 293 -26.32 8.37 27.50
CA ILE A 293 -25.00 8.71 27.01
C ILE A 293 -25.06 8.85 25.49
N ALA A 294 -24.68 10.02 24.99
CA ALA A 294 -24.50 10.24 23.57
C ALA A 294 -23.12 9.70 23.12
N TYR A 295 -23.12 8.94 22.04
CA TYR A 295 -21.90 8.55 21.33
C TYR A 295 -21.84 9.27 20.01
N ILE A 296 -20.73 9.94 19.74
CA ILE A 296 -20.43 10.59 18.46
C ILE A 296 -19.03 10.19 18.01
N LYS A 297 -18.96 9.58 16.84
CA LYS A 297 -17.70 9.32 16.14
C LYS A 297 -17.52 10.34 15.04
N LEU A 298 -16.44 11.12 15.12
CA LEU A 298 -16.01 12.05 14.10
C LEU A 298 -14.89 11.41 13.30
N LYS A 299 -15.13 11.12 12.01
CA LYS A 299 -14.19 10.39 11.14
C LYS A 299 -13.08 11.29 10.59
N SER A 300 -13.41 12.56 10.31
CA SER A 300 -12.51 13.57 9.80
C SER A 300 -13.11 14.97 9.97
N PHE A 301 -12.28 16.00 9.87
CA PHE A 301 -12.72 17.40 9.97
C PHE A 301 -12.93 17.99 8.57
N GLN A 302 -14.12 17.78 8.02
CA GLN A 302 -14.57 18.27 6.70
C GLN A 302 -15.37 19.56 6.85
N GLY A 303 -15.63 20.26 5.73
CA GLY A 303 -16.31 21.56 5.75
C GLY A 303 -17.73 21.57 6.36
N ASN A 304 -18.34 20.41 6.57
CA ASN A 304 -19.69 20.25 7.15
C ASN A 304 -19.68 19.58 8.55
N SER A 305 -18.53 19.21 9.07
CA SER A 305 -18.41 18.34 10.29
C SER A 305 -19.04 18.96 11.52
N GLN A 306 -18.83 20.25 11.78
CA GLN A 306 -19.45 20.95 12.93
C GLN A 306 -20.97 20.92 12.84
N ARG A 307 -21.55 21.23 11.66
CA ARG A 307 -22.99 21.21 11.47
C ARG A 307 -23.60 19.80 11.59
N GLU A 308 -22.90 18.78 11.10
CA GLU A 308 -23.33 17.38 11.28
C GLU A 308 -23.30 16.97 12.75
N MET A 309 -22.28 17.41 13.49
CA MET A 309 -22.16 17.15 14.93
C MET A 309 -23.27 17.82 15.71
N ASP A 310 -23.58 19.09 15.45
CA ASP A 310 -24.68 19.82 16.11
C ASP A 310 -26.02 19.14 15.86
N LYS A 311 -26.26 18.73 14.62
CA LYS A 311 -27.47 17.98 14.27
C LYS A 311 -27.53 16.64 15.03
N ALA A 312 -26.43 15.92 15.12
CA ALA A 312 -26.37 14.66 15.85
C ALA A 312 -26.64 14.84 17.34
N LEU A 313 -26.02 15.85 17.98
CA LEU A 313 -26.26 16.18 19.39
C LEU A 313 -27.72 16.56 19.67
N SER A 314 -28.31 17.40 18.80
CA SER A 314 -29.74 17.79 18.91
C SER A 314 -30.64 16.56 18.78
N THR A 315 -30.44 15.75 17.75
CA THR A 315 -31.24 14.53 17.52
C THR A 315 -31.15 13.54 18.69
N LEU A 316 -29.93 13.30 19.19
CA LEU A 316 -29.73 12.43 20.36
C LEU A 316 -30.34 13.01 21.62
N GLY A 317 -30.22 14.32 21.84
CA GLY A 317 -30.85 15.01 22.97
C GLY A 317 -32.37 14.88 22.98
N GLU A 318 -33.01 15.06 21.84
CA GLU A 318 -34.45 14.86 21.67
C GLU A 318 -34.86 13.39 21.89
N GLN A 319 -34.14 12.45 21.27
CA GLN A 319 -34.40 11.01 21.37
C GLN A 319 -34.30 10.49 22.81
N MET A 320 -33.34 10.95 23.57
CA MET A 320 -33.08 10.50 24.94
C MET A 320 -33.79 11.32 26.01
N GLY A 321 -34.42 12.46 25.67
CA GLY A 321 -34.95 13.42 26.64
C GLY A 321 -33.85 14.03 27.51
N GLY A 322 -32.79 14.47 26.90
CA GLY A 322 -31.57 15.06 27.47
C GLY A 322 -30.34 14.14 27.40
N ILE A 323 -29.15 14.74 27.37
CA ILE A 323 -27.86 14.05 27.35
C ILE A 323 -27.26 14.13 28.78
N HIS A 324 -26.89 12.97 29.33
CA HIS A 324 -26.25 12.87 30.64
C HIS A 324 -24.73 12.67 30.57
N GLY A 325 -24.19 12.36 29.40
CA GLY A 325 -22.75 12.22 29.13
C GLY A 325 -22.49 12.09 27.64
N LEU A 326 -21.31 12.52 27.19
CA LEU A 326 -20.87 12.42 25.81
C LEU A 326 -19.58 11.60 25.71
N ILE A 327 -19.57 10.64 24.80
CA ILE A 327 -18.36 9.98 24.30
C ILE A 327 -18.09 10.51 22.89
N LEU A 328 -17.06 11.34 22.75
CA LEU A 328 -16.56 11.83 21.49
C LEU A 328 -15.42 10.91 21.00
N ASP A 329 -15.69 10.10 20.00
CA ASP A 329 -14.72 9.15 19.45
C ASP A 329 -13.95 9.77 18.29
N LEU A 330 -12.67 10.06 18.54
CA LEU A 330 -11.70 10.58 17.56
C LEU A 330 -10.70 9.50 17.12
N ARG A 331 -10.87 8.25 17.50
CA ARG A 331 -10.00 7.15 17.08
C ARG A 331 -10.04 6.96 15.58
N GLY A 332 -8.84 6.84 14.97
CA GLY A 332 -8.68 6.72 13.52
C GLY A 332 -8.96 8.02 12.75
N ASN A 333 -9.14 9.15 13.42
CA ASN A 333 -9.38 10.45 12.76
C ASN A 333 -8.06 11.18 12.48
N PRO A 334 -7.64 11.31 11.20
CA PRO A 334 -6.35 11.90 10.84
C PRO A 334 -6.34 13.43 10.93
N GLY A 335 -7.47 14.05 11.31
CA GLY A 335 -7.63 15.49 11.36
C GLY A 335 -8.45 16.04 10.18
N GLY A 336 -8.02 17.18 9.68
CA GLY A 336 -8.68 17.93 8.58
C GLY A 336 -8.62 19.44 8.80
N LEU A 337 -9.73 20.12 8.51
CA LEU A 337 -9.80 21.59 8.52
C LEU A 337 -9.70 22.17 9.93
N LEU A 338 -8.75 23.10 10.13
CA LEU A 338 -8.52 23.80 11.39
C LEU A 338 -9.78 24.52 11.88
N ASP A 339 -10.48 25.25 11.00
CA ASP A 339 -11.66 25.99 11.39
C ASP A 339 -12.78 25.08 11.92
N GLN A 340 -12.91 23.85 11.39
CA GLN A 340 -13.85 22.86 11.91
C GLN A 340 -13.46 22.38 13.31
N ALA A 341 -12.19 22.16 13.57
CA ALA A 341 -11.71 21.80 14.90
C ALA A 341 -11.97 22.91 15.91
N VAL A 342 -11.73 24.16 15.53
CA VAL A 342 -12.03 25.33 16.37
C VAL A 342 -13.52 25.41 16.68
N MET A 343 -14.40 25.32 15.68
CA MET A 343 -15.84 25.39 15.87
C MET A 343 -16.37 24.23 16.72
N ILE A 344 -15.87 23.02 16.52
CA ILE A 344 -16.27 21.86 17.33
C ILE A 344 -15.81 21.99 18.79
N ALA A 345 -14.58 22.47 19.03
CA ALA A 345 -14.10 22.72 20.38
C ALA A 345 -14.89 23.85 21.08
N ASP A 346 -15.28 24.87 20.32
CA ASP A 346 -16.07 26.02 20.79
C ASP A 346 -17.46 25.60 21.29
N ASN A 347 -18.05 24.55 20.70
CA ASN A 347 -19.32 23.98 21.20
C ASN A 347 -19.29 23.53 22.67
N PHE A 348 -18.12 23.32 23.24
CA PHE A 348 -17.95 22.76 24.61
C PHE A 348 -17.20 23.69 25.57
N LEU A 349 -16.74 24.85 25.13
CA LEU A 349 -15.94 25.80 25.92
C LEU A 349 -16.58 27.19 25.91
N ASP A 350 -16.87 27.75 27.09
CA ASP A 350 -17.36 29.12 27.25
C ASP A 350 -16.24 30.17 27.24
N THR A 351 -15.05 29.76 27.60
CA THR A 351 -13.88 30.64 27.73
C THR A 351 -12.61 29.86 27.55
N GLY A 352 -11.52 30.54 27.27
CA GLY A 352 -10.20 29.95 27.15
C GLY A 352 -9.68 29.96 25.70
N THR A 353 -8.42 29.62 25.57
CA THR A 353 -7.80 29.45 24.24
C THR A 353 -8.14 28.06 23.73
N ILE A 354 -8.48 27.93 22.45
CA ILE A 354 -8.66 26.65 21.77
C ILE A 354 -7.33 26.20 21.16
N VAL A 355 -6.71 27.06 20.37
CA VAL A 355 -5.44 26.80 19.72
C VAL A 355 -4.70 28.10 19.41
N THR A 356 -3.40 28.07 19.47
CA THR A 356 -2.53 29.16 18.99
C THR A 356 -1.71 28.66 17.82
N THR A 357 -1.69 29.37 16.70
CA THR A 357 -0.78 29.09 15.59
C THR A 357 0.43 29.99 15.66
N VAL A 358 1.63 29.42 15.54
CA VAL A 358 2.91 30.15 15.55
C VAL A 358 3.63 29.84 14.25
N GLY A 359 4.02 30.90 13.53
CA GLY A 359 4.78 30.79 12.27
C GLY A 359 6.15 31.46 12.36
N VAL A 360 6.76 31.69 11.22
CA VAL A 360 8.06 32.33 11.10
C VAL A 360 8.02 33.74 11.69
N ASN A 361 8.98 34.06 12.56
CA ASN A 361 9.17 35.38 13.16
C ASN A 361 7.98 35.95 13.94
N ASP A 362 7.21 35.12 14.63
CA ASP A 362 6.00 35.49 15.39
C ASP A 362 4.92 36.26 14.61
N THR A 363 5.08 36.43 13.32
CA THR A 363 4.13 37.16 12.45
C THR A 363 2.82 36.41 12.22
N LEU A 364 2.76 35.13 12.53
CA LEU A 364 1.57 34.29 12.40
C LEU A 364 0.99 33.84 13.76
N SER A 365 1.35 34.50 14.87
CA SER A 365 0.80 34.15 16.18
C SER A 365 -0.68 34.58 16.25
N GLN A 366 -1.58 33.64 16.03
CA GLN A 366 -3.04 33.83 16.12
C GLN A 366 -3.63 32.86 17.13
N ALA A 367 -4.13 33.39 18.24
CA ALA A 367 -4.91 32.63 19.20
C ALA A 367 -6.39 32.63 18.82
N ARG A 368 -6.94 31.44 18.64
CA ARG A 368 -8.38 31.19 18.55
C ARG A 368 -8.91 30.89 19.94
N LYS A 369 -9.92 31.64 20.39
CA LYS A 369 -10.51 31.55 21.71
C LYS A 369 -11.97 31.13 21.63
N ALA A 370 -12.43 30.52 22.72
CA ALA A 370 -13.83 30.14 22.88
C ALA A 370 -14.77 31.34 22.95
N THR A 371 -15.97 31.16 22.39
CA THR A 371 -17.03 32.16 22.33
C THR A 371 -17.96 32.00 23.54
N LYS A 372 -18.15 33.07 24.31
CA LYS A 372 -18.95 33.04 25.54
C LYS A 372 -20.43 32.81 25.24
N GLY A 373 -21.04 31.86 25.96
CA GLY A 373 -22.49 31.60 25.98
C GLY A 373 -22.98 30.67 24.87
N THR A 374 -22.08 29.98 24.17
CA THR A 374 -22.43 29.01 23.12
C THR A 374 -22.24 27.56 23.59
N ALA A 375 -21.53 27.34 24.70
CA ALA A 375 -21.07 26.01 25.09
C ALA A 375 -22.18 25.12 25.70
N GLN A 376 -22.13 23.85 25.30
CA GLN A 376 -22.93 22.77 25.93
C GLN A 376 -22.16 22.22 27.15
N THR A 377 -22.38 22.82 28.31
CA THR A 377 -21.57 22.52 29.50
C THR A 377 -22.25 21.59 30.50
N GLU A 378 -23.47 21.12 30.23
CA GLU A 378 -24.34 20.44 31.18
C GLU A 378 -24.03 18.97 31.45
N TYR A 379 -23.10 18.35 30.74
CA TYR A 379 -22.75 16.92 30.86
C TYR A 379 -21.26 16.67 30.80
N PRO A 380 -20.77 15.58 31.43
CA PRO A 380 -19.38 15.15 31.32
C PRO A 380 -19.03 14.67 29.90
N ILE A 381 -17.76 14.87 29.52
CA ILE A 381 -17.25 14.44 28.19
C ILE A 381 -16.05 13.53 28.38
N ILE A 382 -16.07 12.39 27.67
CA ILE A 382 -14.90 11.57 27.40
C ILE A 382 -14.55 11.69 25.92
N ILE A 383 -13.27 11.89 25.63
CA ILE A 383 -12.71 11.82 24.28
C ILE A 383 -11.93 10.52 24.15
N LEU A 384 -12.32 9.67 23.20
CA LEU A 384 -11.54 8.49 22.83
C LEU A 384 -10.53 8.84 21.77
N MET A 385 -9.27 8.50 22.00
CA MET A 385 -8.16 8.70 21.05
C MET A 385 -7.32 7.44 20.91
N ASP A 386 -6.66 7.38 19.77
CA ASP A 386 -5.60 6.42 19.47
C ASP A 386 -4.43 7.09 18.74
N SER A 387 -3.40 6.34 18.46
CA SER A 387 -2.21 6.80 17.76
C SER A 387 -2.43 7.22 16.29
N SER A 388 -3.63 6.96 15.74
CA SER A 388 -4.06 7.46 14.41
C SER A 388 -4.83 8.78 14.50
N SER A 389 -5.16 9.23 15.72
CA SER A 389 -5.77 10.53 15.97
C SER A 389 -4.73 11.63 15.79
N ALA A 390 -4.89 12.52 14.79
CA ALA A 390 -3.84 13.46 14.41
C ALA A 390 -4.38 14.89 14.18
N SER A 391 -3.50 15.90 14.25
CA SER A 391 -3.75 17.27 13.78
C SER A 391 -5.01 17.90 14.41
N ALA A 392 -6.07 18.15 13.64
CA ALA A 392 -7.34 18.74 14.11
C ALA A 392 -7.97 17.95 15.25
N SER A 393 -7.83 16.61 15.28
CA SER A 393 -8.25 15.76 16.40
C SER A 393 -7.49 16.12 17.68
N GLU A 394 -6.18 16.36 17.56
CA GLU A 394 -5.31 16.73 18.67
C GLU A 394 -5.60 18.16 19.17
N ILE A 395 -6.02 19.03 18.26
CA ILE A 395 -6.45 20.39 18.61
C ILE A 395 -7.72 20.31 19.48
N VAL A 396 -8.75 19.57 19.09
CA VAL A 396 -9.99 19.41 19.86
C VAL A 396 -9.70 18.78 21.20
N ALA A 397 -8.98 17.66 21.21
CA ALA A 397 -8.65 16.95 22.46
C ALA A 397 -7.79 17.79 23.37
N GLY A 398 -6.74 18.46 22.87
CA GLY A 398 -5.86 19.33 23.63
C GLY A 398 -6.58 20.57 24.15
N ALA A 399 -7.49 21.16 23.36
CA ALA A 399 -8.30 22.28 23.79
C ALA A 399 -9.21 21.91 24.96
N LEU A 400 -9.95 20.81 24.87
CA LEU A 400 -10.89 20.41 25.91
C LEU A 400 -10.16 19.85 27.15
N LYS A 401 -9.08 19.11 26.98
CA LYS A 401 -8.24 18.63 28.08
C LYS A 401 -7.62 19.76 28.87
N ASN A 402 -6.94 20.71 28.21
CA ASN A 402 -6.15 21.73 28.87
C ASN A 402 -7.02 22.90 29.41
N ASN A 403 -8.28 23.02 28.96
CA ASN A 403 -9.28 23.88 29.60
C ASN A 403 -10.11 23.14 30.68
N ASP A 404 -9.65 21.98 31.16
CA ASP A 404 -10.29 21.18 32.23
C ASP A 404 -11.73 20.73 31.89
N ARG A 405 -12.07 20.54 30.60
CA ARG A 405 -13.45 20.26 30.14
C ARG A 405 -13.72 18.78 29.84
N ALA A 406 -12.80 18.05 29.28
CA ALA A 406 -13.00 16.66 28.86
C ALA A 406 -11.88 15.76 29.35
N LEU A 407 -12.24 14.52 29.72
CA LEU A 407 -11.30 13.46 30.04
C LEU A 407 -10.87 12.75 28.79
N VAL A 408 -9.57 12.67 28.51
CA VAL A 408 -9.03 11.94 27.36
C VAL A 408 -8.69 10.51 27.77
N VAL A 409 -9.21 9.54 27.01
CA VAL A 409 -9.12 8.11 27.29
C VAL A 409 -8.68 7.36 26.02
N GLY A 410 -7.84 6.36 26.15
CA GLY A 410 -7.35 5.54 25.03
C GLY A 410 -5.85 5.47 24.97
N ASP A 411 -5.25 5.81 23.83
CA ASP A 411 -3.80 5.84 23.67
C ASP A 411 -3.30 7.23 23.27
N THR A 412 -1.99 7.43 23.36
CA THR A 412 -1.34 8.69 22.96
C THR A 412 -1.52 8.91 21.46
N SER A 413 -1.92 10.12 21.07
CA SER A 413 -2.19 10.50 19.69
C SER A 413 -0.92 10.58 18.83
N PHE A 414 -1.09 10.83 17.52
CA PHE A 414 -0.02 10.79 16.52
C PHE A 414 1.12 11.79 16.78
N GLY A 415 0.81 13.01 17.19
CA GLY A 415 1.82 14.05 17.46
C GLY A 415 2.07 15.01 16.33
N LYS A 416 1.09 15.27 15.44
CA LYS A 416 1.23 16.20 14.33
C LYS A 416 0.84 17.62 14.75
N GLY A 417 1.82 18.44 15.09
CA GLY A 417 1.65 19.84 15.48
C GLY A 417 1.92 20.86 14.36
N SER A 418 2.19 20.42 13.15
CA SER A 418 2.54 21.30 12.01
C SER A 418 1.31 21.81 11.26
N VAL A 419 1.40 23.07 10.77
CA VAL A 419 0.36 23.75 9.97
C VAL A 419 0.78 23.79 8.52
N GLN A 420 -0.04 23.27 7.60
CA GLN A 420 0.19 23.37 6.17
C GLN A 420 -0.82 24.32 5.50
N VAL A 421 -0.34 25.03 4.49
CA VAL A 421 -1.14 25.81 3.55
C VAL A 421 -0.94 25.30 2.14
N LEU A 422 -2.00 25.34 1.35
CA LEU A 422 -2.00 24.94 -0.06
C LEU A 422 -1.83 26.21 -0.93
N TYR A 423 -0.81 26.18 -1.79
CA TYR A 423 -0.55 27.21 -2.80
C TYR A 423 -0.79 26.61 -4.17
N GLU A 424 -1.92 26.94 -4.81
CA GLU A 424 -2.23 26.50 -6.17
C GLU A 424 -1.25 27.13 -7.16
N LEU A 425 -0.73 26.32 -8.08
CA LEU A 425 0.18 26.75 -9.13
C LEU A 425 -0.54 26.84 -10.49
N PRO A 426 0.04 27.56 -11.48
CA PRO A 426 -0.63 27.81 -12.76
C PRO A 426 -0.95 26.56 -13.58
N ASP A 427 -0.19 25.49 -13.40
CA ASP A 427 -0.42 24.18 -14.03
C ASP A 427 -1.47 23.32 -13.30
N LYS A 428 -2.20 23.93 -12.34
CA LYS A 428 -3.20 23.28 -11.49
C LYS A 428 -2.67 22.29 -10.45
N SER A 429 -1.34 22.13 -10.36
CA SER A 429 -0.71 21.49 -9.20
C SER A 429 -0.82 22.37 -7.97
N ALA A 430 -0.53 21.84 -6.78
CA ALA A 430 -0.51 22.66 -5.57
C ALA A 430 0.66 22.29 -4.66
N LEU A 431 1.35 23.33 -4.17
CA LEU A 431 2.33 23.17 -3.10
C LEU A 431 1.60 23.15 -1.75
N LYS A 432 1.68 22.03 -1.05
CA LYS A 432 1.32 21.90 0.36
C LYS A 432 2.58 22.19 1.18
N LEU A 433 2.61 23.32 1.86
CA LEU A 433 3.81 23.82 2.54
C LEU A 433 3.58 23.99 4.03
N THR A 434 4.50 23.53 4.85
CA THR A 434 4.50 23.75 6.31
C THR A 434 4.93 25.19 6.63
N ILE A 435 4.01 25.98 7.19
CA ILE A 435 4.21 27.40 7.46
C ILE A 435 4.19 27.76 8.95
N GLY A 436 3.82 26.84 9.82
CA GLY A 436 3.69 27.10 11.24
C GLY A 436 3.47 25.84 12.07
N GLN A 437 3.29 26.03 13.35
CA GLN A 437 2.96 24.98 14.32
C GLN A 437 1.76 25.35 15.17
N TYR A 438 1.05 24.33 15.71
CA TYR A 438 -0.01 24.49 16.67
C TYR A 438 0.51 24.41 18.09
N LEU A 439 -0.02 25.27 18.95
CA LEU A 439 0.11 25.17 20.39
C LEU A 439 -1.28 25.00 21.00
N THR A 440 -1.46 24.01 21.87
CA THR A 440 -2.63 23.83 22.68
C THR A 440 -2.64 24.81 23.87
N PRO A 441 -3.76 24.99 24.61
CA PRO A 441 -3.82 25.89 25.74
C PRO A 441 -2.68 25.64 26.73
N GLY A 442 -2.09 26.74 27.24
CA GLY A 442 -0.86 26.71 28.02
C GLY A 442 0.41 26.81 27.18
N ASN A 443 0.29 27.12 25.87
CA ASN A 443 1.37 27.16 24.90
C ASN A 443 2.15 25.84 24.79
N LEU A 444 1.44 24.71 24.88
CA LEU A 444 2.02 23.37 24.80
C LEU A 444 2.04 22.88 23.36
N SER A 445 3.21 22.50 22.87
CA SER A 445 3.35 21.89 21.56
C SER A 445 3.01 20.39 21.62
N ILE A 446 2.25 19.94 20.62
CA ILE A 446 1.95 18.52 20.42
C ILE A 446 2.92 17.86 19.46
N GLN A 447 3.78 18.63 18.81
CA GLN A 447 4.71 18.13 17.78
C GLN A 447 5.62 17.03 18.34
N SER A 448 5.58 15.87 17.72
CA SER A 448 6.32 14.63 18.06
C SER A 448 5.97 13.99 19.41
N VAL A 449 5.09 14.61 20.24
CA VAL A 449 4.69 14.06 21.55
C VAL A 449 3.21 13.63 21.60
N GLY A 450 2.37 14.27 20.80
CA GLY A 450 0.93 14.01 20.79
C GLY A 450 0.19 14.49 22.04
N ILE A 451 -1.06 14.07 22.15
CA ILE A 451 -1.89 14.22 23.34
C ILE A 451 -1.81 12.92 24.14
N VAL A 452 -1.14 12.95 25.28
CA VAL A 452 -1.11 11.82 26.21
C VAL A 452 -2.49 11.71 26.88
N PRO A 453 -3.13 10.53 26.92
CA PRO A 453 -4.43 10.39 27.56
C PRO A 453 -4.34 10.57 29.08
N ASP A 454 -5.46 10.93 29.72
CA ASP A 454 -5.58 10.95 31.17
C ASP A 454 -5.67 9.52 31.73
N ILE A 455 -6.42 8.67 31.01
CA ILE A 455 -6.54 7.23 31.26
C ILE A 455 -6.09 6.48 30.01
N GLN A 456 -4.95 5.83 30.10
CA GLN A 456 -4.46 4.96 29.06
C GLN A 456 -5.18 3.62 29.10
N LEU A 457 -5.68 3.15 27.98
CA LEU A 457 -6.32 1.84 27.85
C LEU A 457 -5.33 0.84 27.19
N VAL A 458 -4.89 -0.16 27.96
CA VAL A 458 -3.97 -1.18 27.51
C VAL A 458 -4.74 -2.49 27.29
N PRO A 459 -4.99 -2.91 26.05
CA PRO A 459 -5.69 -4.15 25.77
C PRO A 459 -4.80 -5.36 26.04
N MET A 460 -5.33 -6.37 26.75
CA MET A 460 -4.71 -7.68 26.91
C MET A 460 -5.50 -8.72 26.15
N VAL A 461 -4.81 -9.69 25.55
CA VAL A 461 -5.41 -10.86 24.89
C VAL A 461 -4.91 -12.13 25.56
N ALA A 462 -5.82 -13.05 25.86
CA ALA A 462 -5.49 -14.35 26.47
C ALA A 462 -6.38 -15.46 25.88
N ARG A 463 -6.32 -15.65 24.55
CA ARG A 463 -7.02 -16.73 23.83
C ARG A 463 -6.08 -17.92 23.60
N ASP A 464 -6.66 -19.10 23.34
CA ASP A 464 -5.89 -20.26 22.94
C ASP A 464 -5.06 -19.95 21.67
N GLY A 465 -3.75 -20.13 21.78
CA GLY A 465 -2.81 -19.83 20.69
C GLY A 465 -2.54 -18.35 20.41
N ASP A 466 -3.18 -17.40 21.12
CA ASP A 466 -2.97 -15.95 20.96
C ASP A 466 -2.96 -15.24 22.32
N VAL A 467 -1.80 -15.16 22.96
CA VAL A 467 -1.61 -14.45 24.23
C VAL A 467 -0.70 -13.25 24.02
N ASP A 468 -1.21 -12.06 24.33
CA ASP A 468 -0.51 -10.77 24.20
C ASP A 468 -0.91 -9.89 25.38
N LEU A 469 -0.08 -9.83 26.41
CA LEU A 469 -0.37 -9.13 27.67
C LEU A 469 0.22 -7.72 27.70
N TYR A 470 1.26 -7.46 26.94
CA TYR A 470 1.98 -6.19 26.88
C TYR A 470 2.14 -5.71 25.43
N PRO A 471 1.02 -5.52 24.72
CA PRO A 471 1.08 -5.17 23.31
C PRO A 471 1.84 -3.87 23.12
N LYS A 472 2.90 -3.91 22.34
CA LYS A 472 3.54 -2.70 21.86
C LYS A 472 2.67 -2.12 20.73
N PRO A 473 2.26 -0.85 20.82
CA PRO A 473 1.54 -0.21 19.75
C PRO A 473 2.46 -0.14 18.51
N TRP A 474 2.14 -0.93 17.50
CA TRP A 474 2.85 -0.89 16.21
C TRP A 474 2.29 0.25 15.36
N VAL A 475 2.56 1.49 15.79
CA VAL A 475 2.00 2.65 15.11
C VAL A 475 3.10 3.63 14.80
N ARG A 476 3.19 3.94 13.50
CA ARG A 476 4.03 5.03 13.01
C ARG A 476 3.46 6.34 13.54
N ARG A 477 4.22 7.04 14.37
CA ARG A 477 3.89 8.35 14.92
C ARG A 477 4.77 9.41 14.29
N GLU A 478 4.45 10.69 14.51
CA GLU A 478 5.21 11.82 13.99
C GLU A 478 6.70 11.74 14.35
N GLU A 479 7.03 11.32 15.56
CA GLU A 479 8.42 11.17 16.02
C GLU A 479 9.23 10.14 15.23
N SER A 480 8.56 9.16 14.59
CA SER A 480 9.21 8.13 13.76
C SER A 480 9.35 8.55 12.29
N LEU A 481 8.86 9.72 11.90
CA LEU A 481 9.02 10.25 10.55
C LEU A 481 10.37 10.95 10.39
N GLY A 482 11.12 10.56 9.38
CA GLY A 482 12.37 11.23 9.05
C GLY A 482 12.17 12.71 8.76
N GLY A 483 13.07 13.55 9.28
CA GLY A 483 12.99 14.98 9.05
C GLY A 483 11.87 15.73 9.78
N HIS A 484 11.15 15.10 10.72
CA HIS A 484 10.08 15.75 11.46
C HIS A 484 10.55 17.03 12.17
N LEU A 485 9.64 17.99 12.36
CA LEU A 485 9.93 19.21 13.08
C LEU A 485 10.04 18.95 14.58
N VAL A 486 10.93 19.65 15.25
CA VAL A 486 11.09 19.58 16.70
C VAL A 486 10.64 20.91 17.31
N ASN A 487 9.93 20.88 18.43
CA ASN A 487 9.50 22.06 19.15
C ASN A 487 9.99 22.01 20.60
N GLN A 488 10.64 23.09 21.05
CA GLN A 488 11.16 23.20 22.42
C GLN A 488 10.05 23.32 23.48
N MET A 489 8.83 23.73 23.08
CA MET A 489 7.66 23.82 23.97
C MET A 489 6.92 22.48 24.11
N ALA A 490 7.43 21.39 23.48
CA ALA A 490 6.89 20.06 23.64
C ALA A 490 7.31 19.47 24.98
N LEU A 491 6.33 19.09 25.78
CA LEU A 491 6.58 18.44 27.07
C LEU A 491 6.86 16.95 26.81
N LYS A 492 8.15 16.60 26.78
CA LYS A 492 8.59 15.21 26.67
C LYS A 492 8.34 14.47 28.00
N ASN A 493 8.14 13.15 27.93
CA ASN A 493 7.98 12.26 29.09
C ASN A 493 6.70 12.50 29.92
N GLN A 494 5.63 13.04 29.33
CA GLN A 494 4.33 13.04 29.99
C GLN A 494 3.87 11.59 30.20
N LYS A 495 3.25 11.34 31.34
CA LYS A 495 2.66 10.04 31.67
C LYS A 495 1.14 10.19 31.81
N PRO A 496 0.36 9.15 31.49
CA PRO A 496 -1.07 9.13 31.81
C PRO A 496 -1.30 9.22 33.32
N GLY A 497 -2.43 9.77 33.73
CA GLY A 497 -2.82 9.81 35.14
C GLY A 497 -3.10 8.42 35.70
N TYR A 498 -3.60 7.53 34.86
CA TYR A 498 -3.82 6.10 35.16
C TYR A 498 -3.67 5.24 33.90
N ALA A 499 -3.14 4.03 34.04
CA ALA A 499 -3.10 3.03 32.99
C ALA A 499 -4.04 1.86 33.34
N LEU A 500 -5.14 1.72 32.63
CA LEU A 500 -6.10 0.64 32.82
C LEU A 500 -5.78 -0.49 31.83
N ARG A 501 -5.36 -1.62 32.36
CA ARG A 501 -5.18 -2.86 31.60
C ARG A 501 -6.49 -3.63 31.59
N TYR A 502 -6.98 -3.99 30.42
CA TYR A 502 -8.27 -4.68 30.28
C TYR A 502 -8.18 -5.89 29.35
N LEU A 503 -8.98 -6.91 29.67
CA LEU A 503 -9.06 -8.13 28.86
C LEU A 503 -10.01 -7.90 27.68
N SER A 504 -9.46 -7.75 26.47
CA SER A 504 -10.24 -7.37 25.28
C SER A 504 -11.34 -8.38 24.94
N GLN A 505 -11.10 -9.67 25.11
CA GLN A 505 -12.09 -10.72 24.83
C GLN A 505 -13.33 -10.73 25.74
N ARG A 506 -13.34 -10.04 26.88
CA ARG A 506 -14.57 -9.84 27.69
C ARG A 506 -15.62 -9.02 26.96
N TYR A 507 -15.17 -8.27 25.98
CA TYR A 507 -15.96 -7.28 25.26
C TYR A 507 -16.15 -7.65 23.79
N ASP A 508 -15.42 -8.64 23.30
CA ASP A 508 -15.56 -9.13 21.93
C ASP A 508 -16.84 -9.98 21.80
N LEU A 509 -17.59 -9.72 20.74
CA LEU A 509 -18.65 -10.66 20.32
C LEU A 509 -18.00 -11.93 19.76
N PRO A 510 -18.68 -13.10 19.85
CA PRO A 510 -18.25 -14.29 19.15
C PRO A 510 -17.99 -13.95 17.67
N GLU A 511 -16.81 -14.26 17.19
CA GLU A 511 -16.49 -14.08 15.77
C GLU A 511 -17.39 -15.02 14.96
N ASP A 512 -18.12 -14.48 14.00
CA ASP A 512 -18.61 -15.29 12.89
C ASP A 512 -17.36 -15.80 12.17
N ASN A 513 -17.15 -17.12 12.18
CA ASN A 513 -16.02 -17.80 11.54
C ASN A 513 -16.02 -17.53 10.03
N TYR A 514 -15.35 -16.47 9.61
CA TYR A 514 -14.98 -16.29 8.20
C TYR A 514 -13.56 -16.79 8.02
N GLU A 515 -13.42 -17.87 7.26
CA GLU A 515 -12.12 -18.31 6.75
C GLU A 515 -11.55 -17.19 5.86
N GLU A 516 -10.48 -16.56 6.32
CA GLU A 516 -9.81 -15.42 5.69
C GLU A 516 -9.18 -15.76 4.31
N ASP A 517 -9.13 -17.04 3.93
CA ASP A 517 -8.51 -17.57 2.71
C ASP A 517 -9.52 -17.97 1.61
N SER A 518 -10.83 -17.74 1.78
CA SER A 518 -11.78 -18.06 0.73
C SER A 518 -11.69 -17.02 -0.38
N VAL A 519 -11.30 -17.46 -1.56
CA VAL A 519 -11.43 -16.67 -2.79
C VAL A 519 -12.92 -16.38 -2.97
N ILE A 520 -13.27 -15.10 -2.92
CA ILE A 520 -14.63 -14.64 -3.09
C ILE A 520 -14.98 -14.76 -4.56
N THR A 521 -15.89 -15.68 -4.90
CA THR A 521 -16.36 -15.90 -6.27
C THR A 521 -17.64 -15.10 -6.56
N LEU A 522 -17.97 -14.93 -7.84
CA LEU A 522 -19.24 -14.31 -8.24
C LEU A 522 -20.47 -15.04 -7.67
N GLU A 523 -20.39 -16.35 -7.40
CA GLU A 523 -21.43 -17.11 -6.73
C GLU A 523 -21.57 -16.74 -5.25
N ASP A 524 -20.49 -16.24 -4.64
CA ASP A 524 -20.47 -15.78 -3.27
C ASP A 524 -20.94 -14.32 -3.11
N VAL A 525 -21.22 -13.62 -4.20
CA VAL A 525 -21.71 -12.22 -4.16
C VAL A 525 -22.93 -12.10 -3.25
N ASP A 526 -23.89 -13.02 -3.36
CA ASP A 526 -25.05 -13.07 -2.48
C ASP A 526 -24.66 -13.30 -1.01
N LYS A 527 -23.58 -14.05 -0.74
CA LYS A 527 -23.07 -14.27 0.61
C LYS A 527 -22.33 -13.02 1.10
N ILE A 528 -21.57 -12.38 0.22
CA ILE A 528 -20.84 -11.12 0.53
C ILE A 528 -21.81 -10.00 0.84
N ILE A 529 -22.85 -9.88 0.03
CA ILE A 529 -23.92 -8.91 0.21
C ILE A 529 -24.68 -9.19 1.51
N LYS A 530 -24.98 -10.46 1.80
CA LYS A 530 -25.62 -10.90 3.05
C LYS A 530 -24.69 -10.88 4.24
N SER A 531 -23.39 -11.02 4.03
CA SER A 531 -22.32 -10.89 5.02
C SER A 531 -21.85 -9.43 5.17
N LYS A 532 -22.73 -8.44 4.90
CA LYS A 532 -22.44 -7.09 5.40
C LYS A 532 -21.90 -7.26 6.82
N PRO A 533 -20.68 -6.78 7.15
CA PRO A 533 -20.28 -6.78 8.53
C PRO A 533 -21.46 -6.11 9.26
N LYS A 534 -22.16 -6.87 10.11
CA LYS A 534 -23.20 -6.28 10.94
C LYS A 534 -22.53 -5.06 11.54
N THR A 535 -23.03 -3.88 11.23
CA THR A 535 -22.46 -2.63 11.74
C THR A 535 -22.39 -2.84 13.23
N LYS A 536 -21.16 -3.11 13.76
CA LYS A 536 -20.96 -3.33 15.20
C LYS A 536 -21.55 -2.10 15.86
N LYS A 537 -22.53 -2.29 16.71
CA LYS A 537 -23.08 -1.16 17.45
C LYS A 537 -21.94 -0.56 18.26
N PRO A 538 -21.87 0.75 18.45
CA PRO A 538 -20.86 1.35 19.34
C PRO A 538 -20.81 0.68 20.72
N SER A 539 -21.96 0.21 21.24
CA SER A 539 -22.04 -0.59 22.47
C SER A 539 -21.26 -1.92 22.44
N ASP A 540 -20.86 -2.40 21.27
CA ASP A 540 -20.10 -3.65 21.13
C ASP A 540 -18.58 -3.40 21.17
N ASP A 541 -18.16 -2.14 21.12
CA ASP A 541 -16.75 -1.75 21.20
C ASP A 541 -16.26 -1.77 22.66
N PRO A 542 -15.17 -2.51 22.98
CA PRO A 542 -14.64 -2.61 24.34
C PRO A 542 -14.31 -1.28 24.98
N GLN A 543 -13.67 -0.37 24.21
CA GLN A 543 -13.25 0.92 24.74
C GLN A 543 -14.44 1.87 24.94
N VAL A 544 -15.48 1.78 24.09
CA VAL A 544 -16.73 2.51 24.30
C VAL A 544 -17.43 2.04 25.58
N ARG A 545 -17.48 0.73 25.83
CA ARG A 545 -18.03 0.18 27.08
C ARG A 545 -17.25 0.64 28.31
N LEU A 546 -15.92 0.65 28.23
CA LEU A 546 -15.07 1.18 29.31
C LEU A 546 -15.30 2.67 29.51
N ALA A 547 -15.41 3.46 28.45
CA ALA A 547 -15.74 4.88 28.55
C ALA A 547 -17.12 5.10 29.23
N GLN A 548 -18.13 4.28 28.90
CA GLN A 548 -19.42 4.32 29.61
C GLN A 548 -19.27 4.01 31.12
N GLN A 549 -18.48 2.99 31.47
CA GLN A 549 -18.20 2.67 32.87
C GLN A 549 -17.48 3.78 33.60
N ILE A 550 -16.53 4.45 32.93
CA ILE A 550 -15.84 5.62 33.51
C ILE A 550 -16.83 6.76 33.76
N LEU A 551 -17.70 7.08 32.77
CA LEU A 551 -18.75 8.10 32.97
C LEU A 551 -19.67 7.78 34.12
N LYS A 552 -20.09 6.53 34.29
CA LYS A 552 -20.94 6.10 35.43
C LYS A 552 -20.24 6.32 36.78
N ARG A 553 -18.93 6.03 36.88
CA ARG A 553 -18.14 6.21 38.10
C ARG A 553 -17.89 7.70 38.46
N THR A 554 -17.73 8.53 37.42
CA THR A 554 -17.49 9.96 37.59
C THR A 554 -18.78 10.77 37.87
N GLY A 555 -19.94 10.20 37.48
CA GLY A 555 -21.26 10.83 37.65
C GLY A 555 -21.35 12.16 36.90
N ASN A 556 -22.21 13.09 37.40
CA ASN A 556 -22.46 14.39 36.75
C ASN A 556 -21.31 15.40 36.98
N THR A 557 -20.08 14.97 36.96
CA THR A 557 -18.91 15.84 37.13
C THR A 557 -18.42 16.30 35.77
N HIS A 558 -18.34 17.62 35.56
CA HIS A 558 -18.08 18.21 34.26
C HIS A 558 -16.61 18.65 34.05
N ASN A 559 -15.84 18.73 35.12
CA ASN A 559 -14.43 19.11 35.10
C ASN A 559 -13.56 17.87 34.97
N ARG A 560 -12.63 17.88 34.02
CA ARG A 560 -11.69 16.80 33.74
C ARG A 560 -10.91 16.36 35.00
N SER A 561 -10.32 17.31 35.73
CA SER A 561 -9.53 17.02 36.95
C SER A 561 -10.36 16.26 37.99
N MET A 562 -11.57 16.75 38.27
CA MET A 562 -12.47 16.09 39.22
C MET A 562 -12.98 14.74 38.69
N MET A 563 -13.18 14.58 37.39
CA MET A 563 -13.53 13.29 36.80
C MET A 563 -12.41 12.28 37.01
N LEU A 564 -11.16 12.70 36.74
CA LEU A 564 -9.97 11.86 36.91
C LEU A 564 -9.79 11.43 38.37
N ASP A 565 -9.88 12.35 39.33
CA ASP A 565 -9.79 12.06 40.78
C ASP A 565 -10.84 11.04 41.23
N LYS A 566 -12.10 11.21 40.80
CA LYS A 566 -13.18 10.27 41.10
C LYS A 566 -12.94 8.90 40.48
N PHE A 567 -12.45 8.87 39.26
CA PHE A 567 -12.12 7.61 38.60
C PHE A 567 -10.98 6.91 39.34
N ILE A 568 -9.85 7.59 39.62
CA ILE A 568 -8.70 7.01 40.34
C ILE A 568 -9.14 6.45 41.70
N ALA A 569 -10.02 7.11 42.42
CA ALA A 569 -10.54 6.62 43.71
C ALA A 569 -11.28 5.26 43.60
N SER A 570 -11.73 4.89 42.41
CA SER A 570 -12.45 3.63 42.14
C SER A 570 -11.72 2.70 41.15
N ALA A 571 -10.59 3.12 40.59
CA ALA A 571 -9.89 2.45 39.54
C ALA A 571 -9.34 1.08 39.95
N ASP A 572 -8.83 0.97 41.16
CA ASP A 572 -8.27 -0.28 41.68
C ASP A 572 -9.28 -1.43 41.71
N SER A 573 -10.57 -1.12 41.98
CA SER A 573 -11.60 -2.15 41.91
C SER A 573 -11.87 -2.64 40.47
N LEU A 574 -11.83 -1.73 39.51
CA LEU A 574 -11.98 -2.08 38.10
C LEU A 574 -10.78 -2.87 37.59
N GLN A 575 -9.56 -2.44 37.94
CA GLN A 575 -8.32 -3.15 37.59
C GLN A 575 -8.28 -4.55 38.21
N ALA A 576 -8.74 -4.71 39.46
CA ALA A 576 -8.83 -6.02 40.09
C ALA A 576 -9.80 -6.96 39.36
N GLU A 577 -10.97 -6.46 38.91
CA GLU A 577 -11.93 -7.24 38.11
C GLU A 577 -11.32 -7.70 36.75
N GLU A 578 -10.54 -6.85 36.11
CA GLU A 578 -9.84 -7.18 34.87
C GLU A 578 -8.71 -8.18 35.12
N ASP A 579 -7.93 -8.02 36.18
CA ASP A 579 -6.84 -8.94 36.56
C ASP A 579 -7.40 -10.33 36.93
N ASP A 580 -8.47 -10.41 37.70
CA ASP A 580 -9.15 -11.69 38.00
C ASP A 580 -9.67 -12.40 36.75
N SER A 581 -10.15 -11.62 35.76
CA SER A 581 -10.63 -12.14 34.49
C SER A 581 -9.47 -12.64 33.64
N LEU A 582 -8.34 -11.93 33.65
CA LEU A 582 -7.10 -12.35 32.98
C LEU A 582 -6.57 -13.66 33.60
N VAL A 583 -6.47 -13.74 34.92
CA VAL A 583 -5.99 -14.95 35.62
C VAL A 583 -6.85 -16.15 35.24
N LYS A 584 -8.18 -16.01 35.20
CA LYS A 584 -9.10 -17.07 34.78
C LYS A 584 -8.92 -17.47 33.31
N ALA A 585 -8.74 -16.51 32.43
CA ALA A 585 -8.53 -16.77 30.99
C ALA A 585 -7.18 -17.47 30.75
N LEU A 586 -6.12 -17.05 31.43
CA LEU A 586 -4.80 -17.69 31.34
C LEU A 586 -4.79 -19.09 31.94
N ALA A 587 -5.52 -19.32 33.04
CA ALA A 587 -5.65 -20.66 33.63
C ALA A 587 -6.34 -21.66 32.70
N GLN A 588 -7.29 -21.21 31.86
CA GLN A 588 -7.91 -22.04 30.81
C GLN A 588 -6.87 -22.48 29.76
N ASN A 589 -5.82 -21.67 29.55
CA ASN A 589 -4.72 -21.96 28.64
C ASN A 589 -3.54 -22.64 29.38
N GLY A 590 -3.74 -23.17 30.58
CA GLY A 590 -2.70 -23.85 31.37
C GLY A 590 -1.57 -22.93 31.86
N ILE A 591 -1.88 -21.64 32.06
CA ILE A 591 -0.91 -20.65 32.55
C ILE A 591 -1.30 -20.21 33.97
N ASP A 592 -0.43 -20.48 34.95
CA ASP A 592 -0.60 -19.98 36.32
C ASP A 592 -0.09 -18.54 36.42
N TRP A 593 -1.02 -17.56 36.43
CA TRP A 593 -0.74 -16.12 36.48
C TRP A 593 -1.06 -15.51 37.84
N GLN A 594 -0.91 -16.27 38.93
CA GLN A 594 -1.14 -15.78 40.28
C GLN A 594 -0.08 -14.75 40.68
N LYS A 595 -0.52 -13.77 41.51
CA LYS A 595 0.41 -12.80 42.12
C LYS A 595 1.20 -13.45 43.23
N GLY A 596 2.47 -13.08 43.37
CA GLY A 596 3.34 -13.47 44.44
C GLY A 596 4.48 -12.49 44.62
N GLN A 597 5.28 -12.68 45.66
CA GLN A 597 6.46 -11.85 45.87
C GLN A 597 7.63 -12.42 45.10
N ASN A 598 8.16 -11.66 44.15
CA ASN A 598 9.36 -12.05 43.39
C ASN A 598 10.65 -11.74 44.14
N PRO A 599 11.69 -12.58 44.00
CA PRO A 599 13.05 -12.27 44.47
C PRO A 599 13.56 -10.97 43.82
N GLN A 600 14.36 -10.20 44.58
CA GLN A 600 14.96 -8.95 44.05
C GLN A 600 15.90 -9.22 42.84
N SER A 601 16.53 -10.38 42.83
CA SER A 601 17.44 -10.81 41.74
C SER A 601 17.15 -12.27 41.44
N PRO A 602 16.17 -12.58 40.59
CA PRO A 602 15.80 -13.93 40.24
C PRO A 602 16.96 -14.60 39.45
N ASN A 603 17.31 -15.80 39.81
CA ASN A 603 18.32 -16.60 39.07
C ASN A 603 17.61 -17.46 38.04
N LEU A 604 17.51 -16.97 36.82
CA LEU A 604 16.78 -17.57 35.73
C LEU A 604 17.70 -17.93 34.58
N ALA A 605 17.36 -19.00 33.85
CA ALA A 605 17.92 -19.30 32.56
C ALA A 605 16.79 -19.40 31.54
N ILE A 606 17.08 -19.00 30.29
CA ILE A 606 16.16 -19.13 29.18
C ILE A 606 16.83 -19.88 28.04
N ALA A 607 16.10 -20.82 27.45
CA ALA A 607 16.56 -21.57 26.27
C ALA A 607 15.51 -21.45 25.18
N ILE A 608 15.96 -21.18 23.95
CA ILE A 608 15.11 -21.18 22.76
C ILE A 608 15.53 -22.34 21.87
N THR A 609 14.53 -23.03 21.34
CA THR A 609 14.72 -24.09 20.34
C THR A 609 13.60 -24.05 19.32
N THR A 610 13.80 -24.70 18.18
CA THR A 610 12.72 -24.94 17.21
C THR A 610 12.45 -26.43 17.05
N ASP A 611 11.33 -26.77 16.42
CA ASP A 611 11.04 -28.17 16.02
C ASP A 611 11.76 -28.56 14.72
N LYS A 612 12.54 -27.66 14.13
CA LYS A 612 13.31 -27.94 12.89
C LYS A 612 14.78 -28.23 13.19
N PRO A 613 15.37 -29.23 12.53
CA PRO A 613 16.80 -29.51 12.64
C PRO A 613 17.63 -28.27 12.28
N ASP A 614 18.65 -27.98 13.10
CA ASP A 614 19.55 -26.84 12.87
C ASP A 614 18.88 -25.49 12.71
N ASN A 615 17.66 -25.32 13.23
CA ASN A 615 16.79 -24.14 13.06
C ASN A 615 16.59 -23.75 11.59
N ARG A 616 16.59 -24.72 10.69
CA ARG A 616 16.44 -24.54 9.25
C ARG A 616 15.06 -24.95 8.79
N MET A 617 14.35 -24.01 8.16
CA MET A 617 12.98 -24.16 7.68
C MET A 617 12.85 -23.85 6.22
N THR A 618 11.89 -24.49 5.55
CA THR A 618 11.54 -24.21 4.16
C THR A 618 10.43 -23.14 4.11
N ALA A 619 10.54 -22.20 3.17
CA ALA A 619 9.50 -21.22 2.95
C ALA A 619 8.14 -21.89 2.65
N GLY A 620 7.07 -21.40 3.25
CA GLY A 620 5.73 -21.98 3.17
C GLY A 620 5.40 -23.01 4.25
N GLU A 621 6.39 -23.52 4.98
CA GLU A 621 6.16 -24.44 6.10
C GLU A 621 5.84 -23.71 7.40
N SER A 622 5.16 -24.41 8.30
CA SER A 622 5.00 -23.99 9.69
C SER A 622 6.11 -24.59 10.54
N TYR A 623 6.54 -23.85 11.53
CA TYR A 623 7.50 -24.31 12.54
C TYR A 623 7.10 -23.80 13.92
N THR A 624 7.57 -24.50 14.94
CA THR A 624 7.27 -24.17 16.34
C THR A 624 8.53 -23.69 17.04
N ILE A 625 8.45 -22.48 17.62
CA ILE A 625 9.48 -21.95 18.51
C ILE A 625 9.10 -22.31 19.93
N ARG A 626 10.05 -22.89 20.69
CA ARG A 626 9.92 -23.25 22.09
C ARG A 626 10.83 -22.40 22.92
N ALA A 627 10.27 -21.71 23.91
CA ALA A 627 11.03 -20.99 24.93
C ALA A 627 10.85 -21.71 26.28
N THR A 628 11.96 -22.08 26.92
CA THR A 628 11.95 -22.72 28.22
C THR A 628 12.65 -21.84 29.24
N ALA A 629 11.89 -21.36 30.23
CA ALA A 629 12.42 -20.64 31.37
C ALA A 629 12.66 -21.57 32.52
N THR A 630 13.87 -21.53 33.10
CA THR A 630 14.29 -22.37 34.23
C THR A 630 14.65 -21.48 35.42
N ASN A 631 14.03 -21.72 36.55
CA ASN A 631 14.34 -21.03 37.79
C ASN A 631 15.41 -21.80 38.59
N ASN A 632 16.64 -21.33 38.56
CA ASN A 632 17.78 -21.90 39.31
C ASN A 632 17.84 -21.35 40.76
N GLY A 633 16.89 -20.48 41.16
CA GLY A 633 16.84 -19.92 42.50
C GLY A 633 16.09 -20.83 43.51
N SER A 634 16.07 -20.41 44.76
CA SER A 634 15.41 -21.11 45.87
C SER A 634 13.99 -20.67 46.14
N GLU A 635 13.53 -19.60 45.48
CA GLU A 635 12.18 -19.05 45.64
C GLU A 635 11.41 -19.09 44.33
N PRO A 636 10.09 -19.20 44.31
CA PRO A 636 9.31 -19.17 43.09
C PRO A 636 9.37 -17.79 42.43
N VAL A 637 9.28 -17.75 41.11
CA VAL A 637 9.13 -16.51 40.34
C VAL A 637 7.74 -16.47 39.74
N TYR A 638 7.02 -15.40 40.00
CA TYR A 638 5.63 -15.22 39.61
C TYR A 638 5.51 -14.29 38.40
N ARG A 639 4.51 -14.53 37.57
CA ARG A 639 4.15 -13.71 36.40
C ARG A 639 5.34 -13.45 35.47
N LEU A 640 6.13 -14.49 35.25
CA LEU A 640 7.26 -14.42 34.33
C LEU A 640 6.77 -14.44 32.88
N SER A 641 7.30 -13.54 32.05
CA SER A 641 7.11 -13.51 30.61
C SER A 641 8.43 -13.28 29.89
N ALA A 642 8.46 -13.56 28.59
CA ALA A 642 9.56 -13.17 27.73
C ALA A 642 9.03 -12.52 26.46
N ARG A 643 9.84 -11.65 25.85
CA ARG A 643 9.60 -11.10 24.52
C ARG A 643 10.72 -11.41 23.57
N THR A 644 10.35 -11.73 22.37
CA THR A 644 11.29 -11.97 21.28
C THR A 644 11.87 -10.66 20.77
N ASP A 645 13.16 -10.73 20.38
CA ASP A 645 13.90 -9.70 19.66
C ASP A 645 14.42 -10.36 18.38
N SER A 646 13.86 -9.98 17.22
CA SER A 646 14.16 -10.66 15.98
C SER A 646 14.19 -9.73 14.79
N THR A 647 15.08 -10.02 13.84
CA THR A 647 15.10 -9.38 12.52
C THR A 647 13.95 -9.83 11.62
N LEU A 648 13.25 -10.91 11.97
CA LEU A 648 12.03 -11.34 11.29
C LEU A 648 10.80 -10.72 11.95
N GLY A 649 10.26 -9.65 11.36
CA GLY A 649 9.20 -8.82 11.96
C GLY A 649 7.95 -9.57 12.44
N ARG A 650 7.60 -10.72 11.80
CA ARG A 650 6.45 -11.53 12.26
C ARG A 650 6.64 -12.20 13.61
N ILE A 651 7.89 -12.40 14.04
CA ILE A 651 8.23 -12.99 15.33
C ILE A 651 8.90 -11.98 16.27
N ASN A 652 9.13 -10.76 15.84
CA ASN A 652 9.63 -9.69 16.71
C ASN A 652 8.55 -9.21 17.68
N ASP A 653 8.95 -8.89 18.91
CA ASP A 653 8.06 -8.43 20.00
C ASP A 653 6.89 -9.40 20.32
N LYS A 654 7.08 -10.71 20.08
CA LYS A 654 6.12 -11.73 20.47
C LYS A 654 6.36 -12.19 21.91
N GLU A 655 5.28 -12.57 22.58
CA GLU A 655 5.31 -12.91 24.01
C GLU A 655 5.27 -14.42 24.25
N PHE A 656 6.10 -14.87 25.19
CA PHE A 656 6.00 -16.18 25.84
C PHE A 656 5.61 -15.96 27.31
N ILE A 657 4.40 -16.37 27.69
CA ILE A 657 3.86 -16.15 29.03
C ILE A 657 4.08 -17.41 29.87
N PHE A 658 5.12 -17.43 30.69
CA PHE A 658 5.48 -18.61 31.50
C PHE A 658 4.58 -18.75 32.73
N GLY A 659 4.17 -17.61 33.34
CA GLY A 659 3.43 -17.64 34.59
C GLY A 659 4.35 -17.87 35.80
N THR A 660 3.91 -18.73 36.74
CA THR A 660 4.69 -19.09 37.92
C THR A 660 5.73 -20.17 37.59
N VAL A 661 7.00 -19.89 37.87
CA VAL A 661 8.12 -20.87 37.72
C VAL A 661 8.63 -21.25 39.11
N PRO A 662 8.38 -22.49 39.55
CA PRO A 662 8.78 -22.94 40.89
C PRO A 662 10.32 -23.06 41.05
N PRO A 663 10.83 -23.06 42.31
CA PRO A 663 12.25 -23.23 42.57
C PRO A 663 12.79 -24.52 41.94
N GLY A 664 13.90 -24.45 41.21
CA GLY A 664 14.51 -25.59 40.51
C GLY A 664 13.64 -26.16 39.38
N GLY A 665 12.53 -25.52 39.07
CA GLY A 665 11.60 -25.96 38.02
C GLY A 665 11.82 -25.24 36.68
N SER A 666 11.20 -25.81 35.63
CA SER A 666 11.20 -25.23 34.29
C SER A 666 9.79 -25.16 33.69
N VAL A 667 9.47 -24.10 32.95
CA VAL A 667 8.23 -23.95 32.22
C VAL A 667 8.56 -23.69 30.76
N THR A 668 7.91 -24.44 29.87
CA THR A 668 8.05 -24.28 28.40
C THR A 668 6.79 -23.68 27.81
N ARG A 669 6.95 -22.76 26.88
CA ARG A 669 5.89 -22.20 26.04
C ARG A 669 6.25 -22.34 24.58
N GLU A 670 5.23 -22.48 23.74
CA GLU A 670 5.38 -22.71 22.32
C GLU A 670 4.64 -21.65 21.53
N MET A 671 5.18 -21.30 20.37
CA MET A 671 4.56 -20.42 19.39
C MET A 671 4.72 -21.02 18.00
N THR A 672 3.63 -21.25 17.29
CA THR A 672 3.68 -21.73 15.91
C THR A 672 3.72 -20.54 14.95
N VAL A 673 4.67 -20.57 14.04
CA VAL A 673 4.89 -19.54 13.02
C VAL A 673 4.71 -20.18 11.65
N LYS A 674 3.85 -19.59 10.81
CA LYS A 674 3.70 -19.99 9.41
C LYS A 674 4.59 -19.10 8.53
N SER A 675 5.54 -19.70 7.82
CA SER A 675 6.36 -18.99 6.85
C SER A 675 5.56 -18.69 5.57
N ASN A 676 5.89 -17.59 4.89
CA ASN A 676 5.30 -17.29 3.59
C ASN A 676 6.01 -18.12 2.50
N ARG A 677 5.25 -18.71 1.56
CA ARG A 677 5.82 -19.44 0.41
C ARG A 677 6.72 -18.58 -0.48
N ALA A 678 6.41 -17.31 -0.60
CA ALA A 678 7.22 -16.37 -1.40
C ALA A 678 8.43 -15.81 -0.63
N GLN A 679 8.73 -16.34 0.56
CA GLN A 679 9.87 -15.83 1.32
C GLN A 679 11.18 -16.23 0.68
N ALA A 680 12.02 -15.23 0.40
CA ALA A 680 13.38 -15.47 -0.09
C ALA A 680 14.24 -16.09 1.01
N SER A 681 15.30 -16.80 0.63
CA SER A 681 16.29 -17.33 1.57
C SER A 681 16.89 -16.21 2.40
N ARG A 682 16.98 -16.45 3.71
CA ARG A 682 17.49 -15.47 4.68
C ARG A 682 17.91 -16.13 5.97
N VAL A 683 18.75 -15.45 6.73
CA VAL A 683 19.07 -15.80 8.12
C VAL A 683 18.58 -14.66 9.00
N ASP A 684 17.88 -15.02 10.07
CA ASP A 684 17.33 -14.11 11.05
C ASP A 684 17.90 -14.40 12.42
N HIS A 685 18.16 -13.35 13.18
CA HIS A 685 18.44 -13.45 14.59
C HIS A 685 17.14 -13.58 15.39
N LEU A 686 17.12 -14.44 16.40
CA LEU A 686 16.06 -14.55 17.39
C LEU A 686 16.66 -14.64 18.79
N GLY A 687 16.49 -13.59 19.54
CA GLY A 687 16.76 -13.50 20.97
C GLY A 687 15.49 -13.37 21.79
N VAL A 688 15.58 -13.51 23.09
CA VAL A 688 14.50 -13.25 24.04
C VAL A 688 14.99 -12.51 25.27
N LYS A 689 14.13 -11.57 25.75
CA LYS A 689 14.33 -10.84 27.00
C LYS A 689 13.24 -11.21 27.98
N LEU A 690 13.62 -11.49 29.25
CA LEU A 690 12.67 -11.84 30.31
C LEU A 690 12.15 -10.59 31.03
N TYR A 691 10.88 -10.67 31.45
CA TYR A 691 10.18 -9.61 32.17
C TYR A 691 9.37 -10.16 33.34
N LEU A 692 9.24 -9.34 34.39
CA LEU A 692 8.30 -9.58 35.50
C LEU A 692 6.96 -8.89 35.24
N ASP A 693 6.00 -9.09 36.15
CA ASP A 693 4.58 -8.66 36.07
C ASP A 693 4.35 -7.21 35.63
N ASP A 694 5.23 -6.31 36.03
CA ASP A 694 5.11 -4.88 35.77
C ASP A 694 5.85 -4.40 34.51
N ASP A 695 6.15 -5.34 33.60
CA ASP A 695 6.99 -5.08 32.42
C ASP A 695 8.43 -4.68 32.75
N THR A 696 8.89 -4.98 33.97
CA THR A 696 10.25 -4.73 34.38
C THR A 696 11.20 -5.74 33.76
N PRO A 697 12.17 -5.30 32.94
CA PRO A 697 13.12 -6.21 32.33
C PRO A 697 14.07 -6.79 33.39
N ILE A 698 14.35 -8.09 33.28
CA ILE A 698 15.37 -8.75 34.10
C ILE A 698 16.73 -8.47 33.44
N PRO A 699 17.73 -7.96 34.20
CA PRO A 699 19.05 -7.63 33.63
C PRO A 699 19.73 -8.82 32.97
N GLU A 700 20.37 -8.62 31.83
CA GLU A 700 21.07 -9.67 31.04
C GLU A 700 22.19 -10.35 31.80
N THR A 701 22.79 -9.72 32.80
CA THR A 701 23.88 -10.29 33.63
C THR A 701 23.46 -11.52 34.43
N SER A 702 22.16 -11.79 34.53
CA SER A 702 21.60 -12.97 35.25
C SER A 702 21.12 -14.08 34.33
N LEU A 703 21.31 -13.97 33.01
CA LEU A 703 20.73 -14.88 32.03
C LEU A 703 21.84 -15.59 31.21
N ALA A 704 21.70 -16.90 31.01
CA ALA A 704 22.35 -17.54 29.87
C ALA A 704 21.53 -17.11 28.60
N SER A 705 22.19 -16.48 27.64
CA SER A 705 21.52 -16.00 26.42
C SER A 705 20.95 -17.17 25.62
N GLY A 706 19.67 -17.08 25.31
CA GLY A 706 18.97 -18.05 24.48
C GLY A 706 18.91 -17.68 23.01
N ASP A 707 19.90 -16.95 22.50
CA ASP A 707 19.87 -16.45 21.10
C ASP A 707 20.17 -17.60 20.12
N ILE A 708 19.38 -17.64 19.04
CA ILE A 708 19.54 -18.57 17.92
C ILE A 708 19.50 -17.86 16.58
N GLU A 709 20.15 -18.47 15.59
CA GLU A 709 19.96 -18.07 14.20
C GLU A 709 18.88 -18.96 13.55
N LEU A 710 17.94 -18.35 12.83
CA LEU A 710 16.88 -19.01 12.07
C LEU A 710 17.21 -18.91 10.59
N GLU A 711 17.45 -20.03 9.93
CA GLU A 711 17.66 -20.08 8.48
C GLU A 711 16.33 -20.39 7.77
N THR A 712 15.86 -19.49 6.91
CA THR A 712 14.77 -19.77 5.96
C THR A 712 15.38 -20.07 4.60
N VAL A 713 14.98 -21.21 4.01
CA VAL A 713 15.38 -21.61 2.65
C VAL A 713 14.18 -21.37 1.72
N ALA A 714 14.38 -20.56 0.70
CA ALA A 714 13.36 -20.32 -0.32
C ALA A 714 13.02 -21.64 -1.06
N ILE A 715 11.76 -21.79 -1.45
CA ILE A 715 11.35 -22.85 -2.38
C ILE A 715 11.53 -22.38 -3.82
N ALA A 716 11.74 -23.33 -4.70
CA ALA A 716 11.74 -23.08 -6.13
C ALA A 716 10.41 -22.40 -6.54
N GLN A 717 10.49 -21.37 -7.35
CA GLN A 717 9.34 -20.58 -7.80
C GLN A 717 8.93 -20.99 -9.21
N PRO A 718 7.62 -20.85 -9.57
CA PRO A 718 7.21 -20.98 -10.96
C PRO A 718 7.74 -19.81 -11.79
N GLU A 719 8.04 -20.07 -13.05
CA GLU A 719 8.35 -19.06 -14.06
C GLU A 719 7.45 -19.25 -15.25
N PHE A 720 6.66 -18.24 -15.58
CA PHE A 720 5.70 -18.33 -16.64
C PHE A 720 6.32 -17.89 -17.98
N THR A 721 6.01 -18.64 -19.03
CA THR A 721 6.20 -18.25 -20.40
C THR A 721 4.87 -18.27 -21.11
N ILE A 722 4.70 -17.36 -22.06
CA ILE A 722 3.46 -17.21 -22.80
C ILE A 722 3.71 -17.32 -24.30
N HIS A 723 2.70 -17.83 -24.96
CA HIS A 723 2.54 -17.76 -26.40
C HIS A 723 1.07 -17.44 -26.67
N TYR A 724 0.79 -16.64 -27.69
CA TYR A 724 -0.58 -16.35 -28.09
C TYR A 724 -0.72 -16.29 -29.61
N ALA A 725 -1.93 -16.56 -30.08
CA ALA A 725 -2.32 -16.41 -31.47
C ALA A 725 -3.65 -15.69 -31.58
N ILE A 726 -3.80 -14.92 -32.65
CA ILE A 726 -5.03 -14.23 -32.98
C ILE A 726 -5.84 -15.14 -33.91
N ILE A 727 -7.09 -15.37 -33.56
CA ILE A 727 -8.08 -16.09 -34.33
C ILE A 727 -9.20 -15.11 -34.65
N ASP A 728 -9.12 -14.49 -35.78
CA ASP A 728 -10.07 -13.53 -36.35
C ASP A 728 -10.99 -14.13 -37.44
N TYR A 729 -11.02 -15.46 -37.57
CA TYR A 729 -11.86 -16.18 -38.51
C TYR A 729 -12.61 -17.33 -37.85
N ASP A 730 -13.93 -17.20 -37.80
CA ASP A 730 -14.87 -18.20 -37.25
C ASP A 730 -15.88 -18.72 -38.28
N GLY A 731 -15.69 -18.35 -39.58
CA GLY A 731 -16.65 -18.63 -40.64
C GLY A 731 -17.81 -17.63 -40.73
N ASN A 732 -17.84 -16.61 -39.88
CA ASN A 732 -18.82 -15.53 -39.95
C ASN A 732 -18.40 -14.47 -40.97
N SER A 733 -19.35 -13.88 -41.67
CA SER A 733 -19.05 -12.85 -42.72
C SER A 733 -18.45 -11.53 -42.20
N LYS A 734 -18.44 -11.33 -40.89
CA LYS A 734 -17.83 -10.13 -40.28
C LYS A 734 -16.36 -10.33 -39.92
N ASN A 735 -15.89 -11.56 -39.80
CA ASN A 735 -14.52 -11.90 -39.43
C ASN A 735 -13.76 -12.27 -40.71
N VAL A 736 -12.82 -11.43 -41.08
CA VAL A 736 -12.14 -11.54 -42.40
C VAL A 736 -11.05 -12.61 -42.38
N GLY A 737 -10.36 -12.80 -41.27
CA GLY A 737 -9.27 -13.76 -41.11
C GLY A 737 -7.99 -13.29 -41.77
N ASN A 738 -7.72 -11.99 -41.70
CA ASN A 738 -6.54 -11.37 -42.27
C ASN A 738 -5.40 -11.17 -41.23
N GLY A 739 -5.61 -11.56 -39.97
CA GLY A 739 -4.62 -11.38 -38.90
C GLY A 739 -4.48 -9.93 -38.40
N LEU A 740 -5.44 -9.07 -38.74
CA LEU A 740 -5.50 -7.66 -38.41
C LEU A 740 -6.84 -7.37 -37.73
N LEU A 741 -6.92 -6.34 -36.89
CA LEU A 741 -8.18 -5.97 -36.30
C LEU A 741 -8.98 -5.07 -37.24
N ASP A 742 -10.20 -5.49 -37.55
CA ASP A 742 -11.20 -4.77 -38.30
C ASP A 742 -12.36 -4.32 -37.42
N ASP A 743 -13.17 -3.38 -37.90
CA ASP A 743 -14.26 -2.79 -37.15
C ASP A 743 -15.43 -3.77 -36.97
N GLY A 744 -15.85 -4.03 -35.73
CA GLY A 744 -16.99 -4.88 -35.40
C GLY A 744 -16.71 -6.39 -35.39
N GLU A 745 -15.44 -6.80 -35.48
CA GLU A 745 -15.04 -8.21 -35.39
C GLU A 745 -15.15 -8.73 -33.97
N THR A 746 -15.37 -10.05 -33.88
CA THR A 746 -15.17 -10.82 -32.63
C THR A 746 -13.89 -11.63 -32.77
N VAL A 747 -12.89 -11.27 -32.03
CA VAL A 747 -11.54 -11.85 -32.09
C VAL A 747 -11.31 -12.76 -30.91
N THR A 748 -10.71 -13.92 -31.17
CA THR A 748 -10.25 -14.85 -30.14
C THR A 748 -8.75 -14.76 -30.02
N VAL A 749 -8.25 -14.52 -28.81
CA VAL A 749 -6.84 -14.68 -28.44
C VAL A 749 -6.70 -16.06 -27.80
N ARG A 750 -6.09 -17.00 -28.51
CA ARG A 750 -5.68 -18.28 -27.94
C ARG A 750 -4.36 -18.08 -27.23
N LEU A 751 -4.36 -18.35 -25.92
CA LEU A 751 -3.20 -18.16 -25.08
C LEU A 751 -2.70 -19.51 -24.55
N TRP A 752 -1.41 -19.72 -24.65
CA TRP A 752 -0.67 -20.80 -24.01
C TRP A 752 0.17 -20.20 -22.88
N VAL A 753 0.03 -20.71 -21.68
CA VAL A 753 0.85 -20.37 -20.52
C VAL A 753 1.57 -21.63 -20.08
N SER A 754 2.89 -21.63 -20.09
CA SER A 754 3.73 -22.73 -19.63
C SER A 754 4.42 -22.32 -18.32
N ASN A 755 4.59 -23.26 -17.42
CA ASN A 755 5.47 -23.09 -16.26
C ASN A 755 6.83 -23.75 -16.57
N ASP A 756 7.81 -22.94 -16.91
CA ASP A 756 9.18 -23.38 -17.20
C ASP A 756 10.10 -23.25 -15.96
N GLY A 757 9.57 -22.76 -14.83
CA GLY A 757 10.30 -22.66 -13.55
C GLY A 757 10.48 -24.01 -12.88
N GLU A 758 11.35 -24.05 -11.89
CA GLU A 758 11.60 -25.25 -11.08
C GLU A 758 10.48 -25.53 -10.04
N GLY A 759 9.68 -24.49 -9.71
CA GLY A 759 8.57 -24.58 -8.74
C GLY A 759 7.22 -24.80 -9.41
N THR A 760 6.29 -25.40 -8.66
CA THR A 760 4.90 -25.57 -9.10
C THR A 760 4.11 -24.27 -8.84
N ALA A 761 3.36 -23.78 -9.83
CA ALA A 761 2.35 -22.78 -9.63
C ALA A 761 1.08 -23.45 -9.06
N GLU A 762 0.69 -23.10 -7.85
CA GLU A 762 -0.39 -23.81 -7.14
C GLU A 762 -1.80 -23.35 -7.55
N LYS A 763 -1.95 -22.06 -7.81
CA LYS A 763 -3.22 -21.43 -8.19
C LYS A 763 -3.01 -20.36 -9.25
N PRO A 764 -2.63 -20.76 -10.47
CA PRO A 764 -2.39 -19.81 -11.54
C PRO A 764 -3.69 -19.12 -11.96
N LEU A 765 -3.63 -17.80 -12.09
CA LEU A 765 -4.70 -16.96 -12.60
C LEU A 765 -4.19 -16.22 -13.83
N VAL A 766 -4.97 -16.25 -14.89
CA VAL A 766 -4.67 -15.57 -16.15
C VAL A 766 -5.82 -14.64 -16.51
N PHE A 767 -5.52 -13.38 -16.82
CA PHE A 767 -6.54 -12.46 -17.29
C PHE A 767 -5.99 -11.38 -18.22
N LEU A 768 -6.86 -10.85 -19.08
CA LEU A 768 -6.61 -9.71 -19.95
C LEU A 768 -7.21 -8.45 -19.34
N LYS A 769 -6.44 -7.37 -19.35
CA LYS A 769 -6.90 -6.02 -19.01
C LYS A 769 -6.96 -5.18 -20.27
N ASN A 770 -8.01 -4.37 -20.41
CA ASN A 770 -8.16 -3.49 -21.57
C ASN A 770 -7.22 -2.27 -21.46
N LYS A 771 -6.54 -1.93 -22.55
CA LYS A 771 -5.69 -0.72 -22.67
C LYS A 771 -6.15 0.20 -23.79
N SER A 772 -7.07 -0.25 -24.65
CA SER A 772 -7.51 0.48 -25.82
C SER A 772 -9.04 0.57 -25.86
N PRO A 773 -9.62 1.77 -26.05
CA PRO A 773 -11.08 1.97 -26.01
C PRO A 773 -11.79 1.22 -27.16
N GLU A 774 -11.07 0.83 -28.20
CA GLU A 774 -11.55 0.08 -29.34
C GLU A 774 -11.88 -1.38 -29.00
N ILE A 775 -11.42 -1.91 -27.86
CA ILE A 775 -11.62 -3.29 -27.45
C ILE A 775 -12.70 -3.38 -26.37
N LYS A 776 -13.64 -4.29 -26.59
CA LYS A 776 -14.60 -4.72 -25.58
C LYS A 776 -14.35 -6.18 -25.22
N LEU A 777 -13.81 -6.44 -24.02
CA LEU A 777 -13.58 -7.78 -23.51
C LEU A 777 -14.92 -8.51 -23.29
N LEU A 778 -15.00 -9.76 -23.75
CA LEU A 778 -16.17 -10.65 -23.60
C LEU A 778 -15.87 -11.81 -22.64
N ASP A 779 -14.73 -12.50 -22.84
CA ASP A 779 -14.17 -13.52 -21.94
C ASP A 779 -12.67 -13.20 -21.80
N ALA A 780 -12.26 -12.93 -20.56
CA ALA A 780 -10.92 -12.36 -20.35
C ALA A 780 -10.28 -12.80 -19.03
N ARG A 781 -10.79 -13.86 -18.35
CA ARG A 781 -10.25 -14.32 -17.09
C ARG A 781 -10.40 -15.83 -16.95
N ALA A 782 -9.36 -16.51 -16.49
CA ALA A 782 -9.39 -17.94 -16.20
C ALA A 782 -8.45 -18.30 -15.06
N GLU A 783 -8.90 -19.21 -14.22
CA GLU A 783 -8.07 -19.92 -13.23
C GLU A 783 -7.83 -21.35 -13.73
N THR A 784 -6.71 -21.94 -13.36
CA THR A 784 -6.41 -23.33 -13.64
C THR A 784 -5.93 -24.04 -12.37
N ASP A 785 -6.00 -25.36 -12.38
CA ASP A 785 -5.38 -26.20 -11.38
C ASP A 785 -3.86 -25.97 -11.35
N ALA A 786 -3.19 -26.56 -10.35
CA ALA A 786 -1.76 -26.44 -10.20
C ALA A 786 -1.01 -26.78 -11.50
N LEU A 787 -0.07 -25.94 -11.89
CA LEU A 787 0.73 -26.08 -13.09
C LEU A 787 2.17 -26.43 -12.72
N LYS A 788 2.56 -27.70 -12.90
CA LYS A 788 3.90 -28.18 -12.59
C LYS A 788 4.92 -27.72 -13.62
N THR A 789 6.19 -27.84 -13.28
CA THR A 789 7.31 -27.61 -14.20
C THR A 789 7.11 -28.34 -15.52
N GLY A 790 7.18 -27.64 -16.63
CA GLY A 790 6.99 -28.13 -18.00
C GLY A 790 5.52 -28.34 -18.41
N GLU A 791 4.55 -28.14 -17.51
CA GLU A 791 3.13 -28.22 -17.88
C GLU A 791 2.64 -26.92 -18.51
N ARG A 792 1.60 -27.06 -19.33
CA ARG A 792 1.01 -25.98 -20.13
C ARG A 792 -0.49 -25.89 -19.90
N PHE A 793 -0.97 -24.68 -19.75
CA PHE A 793 -2.38 -24.30 -19.75
C PHE A 793 -2.74 -23.60 -21.06
N VAL A 794 -3.84 -23.94 -21.68
CA VAL A 794 -4.33 -23.32 -22.91
C VAL A 794 -5.74 -22.77 -22.69
N ARG A 795 -5.96 -21.50 -23.07
CA ARG A 795 -7.25 -20.84 -22.94
C ARG A 795 -7.50 -19.89 -24.11
N ASP A 796 -8.75 -19.89 -24.58
CA ASP A 796 -9.26 -18.93 -25.55
C ASP A 796 -9.95 -17.80 -24.81
N PHE A 797 -9.51 -16.55 -25.05
CA PHE A 797 -10.15 -15.32 -24.58
C PHE A 797 -10.77 -14.60 -25.76
N THR A 798 -11.89 -13.92 -25.57
CA THR A 798 -12.61 -13.27 -26.65
C THR A 798 -12.85 -11.78 -26.36
N PHE A 799 -12.72 -10.99 -27.41
CA PHE A 799 -13.09 -9.58 -27.39
C PHE A 799 -13.75 -9.16 -28.70
N GLN A 800 -14.46 -8.03 -28.65
CA GLN A 800 -15.05 -7.40 -29.84
C GLN A 800 -14.39 -6.05 -30.07
N THR A 801 -14.11 -5.74 -31.33
CA THR A 801 -13.57 -4.46 -31.78
C THR A 801 -14.67 -3.45 -32.09
N THR A 802 -14.43 -2.18 -31.83
CA THR A 802 -15.34 -1.06 -32.17
C THR A 802 -14.55 0.20 -32.47
N ASN A 803 -14.93 0.94 -33.53
CA ASN A 803 -14.28 2.19 -33.91
C ASN A 803 -12.74 2.08 -34.05
N VAL A 804 -12.27 1.01 -34.66
CA VAL A 804 -10.84 0.73 -34.85
C VAL A 804 -10.15 1.91 -35.52
N THR A 805 -9.04 2.36 -34.94
CA THR A 805 -8.18 3.45 -35.43
C THR A 805 -6.97 2.93 -36.20
N PRO A 806 -6.22 3.76 -36.93
CA PRO A 806 -4.97 3.33 -37.60
C PRO A 806 -3.84 2.99 -36.61
N SER A 807 -3.98 3.37 -35.35
CA SER A 807 -2.97 3.12 -34.31
C SER A 807 -2.96 1.66 -33.83
N ASP A 808 -1.85 1.22 -33.26
CA ASP A 808 -1.77 -0.08 -32.57
C ASP A 808 -2.78 -0.12 -31.42
N ILE A 809 -3.48 -1.23 -31.32
CA ILE A 809 -4.45 -1.52 -30.24
C ILE A 809 -3.81 -2.52 -29.30
N SER A 810 -4.00 -2.37 -28.00
CA SER A 810 -3.33 -3.26 -27.04
C SER A 810 -4.22 -3.75 -25.90
N LEU A 811 -3.84 -4.92 -25.41
CA LEU A 811 -4.33 -5.54 -24.18
C LEU A 811 -3.14 -5.80 -23.25
N GLU A 812 -3.35 -5.71 -21.97
CA GLU A 812 -2.37 -6.13 -20.97
C GLU A 812 -2.74 -7.52 -20.45
N LEU A 813 -1.84 -8.49 -20.63
CA LEU A 813 -1.98 -9.85 -20.14
C LEU A 813 -1.32 -9.94 -18.75
N HIS A 814 -2.05 -10.49 -17.81
CA HIS A 814 -1.56 -10.82 -16.47
C HIS A 814 -1.59 -12.33 -16.26
N VAL A 815 -0.47 -12.89 -15.85
CA VAL A 815 -0.37 -14.27 -15.36
C VAL A 815 0.28 -14.23 -13.98
N TYR A 816 -0.38 -14.74 -12.99
CA TYR A 816 0.22 -14.81 -11.67
C TYR A 816 -0.24 -16.05 -10.90
N ASP A 817 0.59 -16.52 -9.98
CA ASP A 817 0.22 -17.56 -9.03
C ASP A 817 -0.17 -16.94 -7.70
N LYS A 818 -1.42 -17.15 -7.28
CA LYS A 818 -1.95 -16.61 -6.01
C LYS A 818 -1.16 -17.09 -4.78
N ALA A 819 -0.44 -18.19 -4.89
CA ALA A 819 0.30 -18.81 -3.79
C ALA A 819 1.75 -18.32 -3.68
N SER A 820 2.38 -17.84 -4.77
CA SER A 820 3.81 -17.54 -4.82
C SER A 820 4.17 -16.08 -5.05
N THR A 821 3.24 -15.19 -5.34
CA THR A 821 3.49 -13.79 -5.73
C THR A 821 4.28 -13.60 -7.05
N ARG A 822 4.56 -14.67 -7.80
CA ARG A 822 5.16 -14.54 -9.15
C ARG A 822 4.12 -14.00 -10.12
N VAL A 823 4.50 -12.96 -10.83
CA VAL A 823 3.64 -12.23 -11.77
C VAL A 823 4.38 -12.07 -13.09
N LEU A 824 3.68 -12.36 -14.18
CA LEU A 824 4.08 -11.97 -15.53
C LEU A 824 3.04 -10.97 -16.03
N ILE A 825 3.48 -9.78 -16.44
CA ILE A 825 2.65 -8.77 -17.08
C ILE A 825 3.23 -8.49 -18.44
N GLU A 826 2.40 -8.63 -19.47
CA GLU A 826 2.83 -8.45 -20.87
C GLU A 826 1.84 -7.60 -21.64
N ASN A 827 2.35 -6.68 -22.46
CA ASN A 827 1.53 -5.87 -23.34
C ASN A 827 1.40 -6.56 -24.71
N ILE A 828 0.19 -6.99 -25.04
CA ILE A 828 -0.14 -7.62 -26.30
C ILE A 828 -0.61 -6.53 -27.28
N ALA A 829 0.23 -6.18 -28.23
CA ALA A 829 -0.09 -5.19 -29.26
C ALA A 829 -0.62 -5.89 -30.52
N PHE A 830 -1.70 -5.34 -31.07
CA PHE A 830 -2.34 -5.81 -32.29
C PHE A 830 -2.25 -4.74 -33.38
N LYS A 831 -2.00 -5.19 -34.60
CA LYS A 831 -2.06 -4.35 -35.80
C LYS A 831 -3.49 -4.25 -36.31
N THR A 832 -3.84 -3.11 -36.86
CA THR A 832 -5.18 -2.85 -37.43
C THR A 832 -5.17 -2.85 -38.94
N ALA A 833 -6.28 -3.20 -39.54
CA ALA A 833 -6.45 -3.16 -41.01
C ALA A 833 -6.43 -1.75 -41.62
N LYS A 834 -6.53 -0.71 -40.76
CA LYS A 834 -6.43 0.70 -41.14
C LYS A 834 -5.01 1.27 -41.04
N SER A 835 -4.02 0.45 -40.67
CA SER A 835 -2.62 0.87 -40.58
C SER A 835 -2.06 1.26 -41.97
N ASP A 836 -1.32 2.35 -42.03
CA ASP A 836 -0.65 2.81 -43.24
C ASP A 836 0.49 1.86 -43.73
N GLU A 837 0.83 0.84 -42.92
CA GLU A 837 1.85 -0.16 -43.26
C GLU A 837 1.36 -1.23 -44.26
N ILE A 838 0.06 -1.24 -44.63
CA ILE A 838 -0.54 -2.30 -45.44
C ILE A 838 -1.29 -1.73 -46.61
N ASP A 839 -0.81 -2.07 -47.83
CA ASP A 839 -1.43 -1.64 -49.08
C ASP A 839 -2.61 -2.53 -49.52
N ASN A 840 -2.65 -3.82 -49.10
CA ASN A 840 -3.69 -4.77 -49.48
C ASN A 840 -3.94 -5.81 -48.39
N VAL A 841 -5.10 -5.80 -47.79
CA VAL A 841 -5.56 -6.72 -46.72
C VAL A 841 -6.42 -7.87 -47.24
N SER A 842 -6.52 -8.10 -48.54
CA SER A 842 -7.34 -9.18 -49.10
C SER A 842 -6.78 -10.56 -48.74
N VAL A 843 -7.63 -11.44 -48.23
CA VAL A 843 -7.27 -12.81 -47.83
C VAL A 843 -7.45 -13.76 -48.99
N GLN A 844 -6.41 -14.50 -49.31
CA GLN A 844 -6.49 -15.63 -50.24
C GLN A 844 -6.42 -16.92 -49.44
N ARG A 845 -7.49 -17.73 -49.47
CA ARG A 845 -7.50 -19.03 -48.81
C ARG A 845 -6.61 -19.99 -49.56
N ALA A 846 -5.72 -20.64 -48.82
CA ALA A 846 -4.77 -21.60 -49.35
C ALA A 846 -4.84 -22.90 -48.52
N ASN A 847 -4.45 -24.00 -49.09
CA ASN A 847 -4.37 -25.27 -48.36
C ASN A 847 -3.20 -26.09 -48.94
N GLY A 848 -2.44 -26.72 -48.07
CA GLY A 848 -1.30 -27.53 -48.46
C GLY A 848 -0.19 -27.48 -47.42
N ASN A 849 0.78 -28.42 -47.60
CA ASN A 849 1.95 -28.41 -46.70
C ASN A 849 3.06 -27.56 -47.30
N MET A 850 3.70 -26.80 -46.45
CA MET A 850 4.82 -25.93 -46.78
C MET A 850 6.04 -26.29 -45.93
N LYS A 851 7.23 -26.19 -46.51
CA LYS A 851 8.49 -26.42 -45.80
C LYS A 851 9.24 -25.13 -45.60
N VAL A 852 9.69 -24.89 -44.39
CA VAL A 852 10.50 -23.72 -43.98
C VAL A 852 11.90 -23.90 -44.57
N GLN A 853 12.34 -22.98 -45.43
CA GLN A 853 13.67 -23.04 -46.07
C GLN A 853 14.79 -22.63 -45.15
N THR A 854 14.57 -21.53 -44.43
CA THR A 854 15.51 -20.94 -43.46
C THR A 854 14.79 -20.68 -42.15
N GLU A 855 15.49 -20.71 -41.03
CA GLU A 855 14.92 -20.35 -39.78
C GLU A 855 14.18 -19.01 -39.90
N THR A 856 12.92 -18.99 -39.51
CA THR A 856 12.01 -17.83 -39.67
C THR A 856 11.18 -17.59 -38.45
N LYS A 857 10.78 -16.34 -38.28
CA LYS A 857 9.94 -15.92 -37.16
C LYS A 857 8.46 -16.06 -37.51
N LEU A 858 7.67 -16.47 -36.53
CA LEU A 858 6.22 -16.55 -36.62
C LEU A 858 5.61 -15.30 -35.93
N HIS A 859 4.98 -14.48 -36.74
CA HIS A 859 4.38 -13.22 -36.31
C HIS A 859 2.91 -13.40 -35.99
N VAL A 860 2.39 -12.57 -35.09
CA VAL A 860 0.97 -12.57 -34.69
C VAL A 860 0.06 -11.93 -35.73
N SER A 861 0.60 -11.08 -36.61
CA SER A 861 -0.09 -10.40 -37.70
C SER A 861 0.80 -10.43 -38.95
N PRO A 862 0.24 -10.24 -40.15
CA PRO A 862 0.99 -10.33 -41.43
C PRO A 862 1.87 -9.09 -41.68
N LEU A 863 2.72 -8.75 -40.75
CA LEU A 863 3.65 -7.61 -40.77
C LEU A 863 4.96 -7.96 -40.09
N LEU A 864 6.07 -7.45 -40.61
CA LEU A 864 7.39 -7.59 -39.98
C LEU A 864 7.50 -6.79 -38.68
N SER A 865 6.73 -5.72 -38.53
CA SER A 865 6.65 -4.91 -37.30
C SER A 865 5.77 -5.54 -36.23
N ALA A 866 4.99 -6.60 -36.55
CA ALA A 866 4.18 -7.31 -35.58
C ALA A 866 5.05 -8.20 -34.67
N ASN A 867 4.62 -8.40 -33.45
CA ASN A 867 5.30 -9.26 -32.48
C ASN A 867 5.56 -10.64 -33.06
N ALA A 868 6.78 -11.13 -32.87
CA ALA A 868 7.17 -12.48 -33.23
C ALA A 868 7.32 -13.30 -31.95
N LEU A 869 6.59 -14.41 -31.83
CA LEU A 869 6.47 -15.18 -30.59
C LEU A 869 7.22 -16.53 -30.66
N VAL A 870 7.52 -16.99 -31.83
CA VAL A 870 8.14 -18.30 -32.07
C VAL A 870 9.12 -18.21 -33.22
N SER A 871 10.25 -18.92 -33.14
CA SER A 871 11.14 -19.19 -34.24
C SER A 871 10.89 -20.61 -34.78
N LEU A 872 10.69 -20.73 -36.06
CA LEU A 872 10.55 -22.00 -36.76
C LEU A 872 11.88 -22.41 -37.38
N PRO A 873 12.46 -23.55 -36.98
CA PRO A 873 13.68 -24.07 -37.58
C PRO A 873 13.55 -24.35 -39.07
N SER A 874 14.66 -24.29 -39.79
CA SER A 874 14.70 -24.76 -41.19
C SER A 874 14.31 -26.24 -41.32
N ASN A 875 13.68 -26.61 -42.42
CA ASN A 875 13.12 -27.92 -42.69
C ASN A 875 11.89 -28.33 -41.90
N THR A 876 11.29 -27.40 -41.14
CA THR A 876 9.99 -27.62 -40.50
C THR A 876 8.90 -27.69 -41.56
N VAL A 877 8.02 -28.69 -41.49
CA VAL A 877 6.84 -28.80 -42.36
C VAL A 877 5.62 -28.30 -41.63
N VAL A 878 4.92 -27.32 -42.22
CA VAL A 878 3.77 -26.61 -41.65
C VAL A 878 2.61 -26.68 -42.63
N GLN A 879 1.39 -26.50 -42.16
CA GLN A 879 0.18 -26.42 -42.98
C GLN A 879 -0.18 -24.94 -43.20
N GLN A 880 -0.37 -24.53 -44.47
CA GLN A 880 -0.89 -23.19 -44.77
C GLN A 880 -2.41 -23.19 -44.83
N ASP A 881 -3.04 -22.06 -44.49
CA ASP A 881 -4.50 -21.87 -44.57
C ASP A 881 -4.94 -20.53 -45.18
N ALA A 882 -4.06 -19.52 -45.18
CA ALA A 882 -4.33 -18.24 -45.80
C ALA A 882 -3.05 -17.52 -46.27
N VAL A 883 -3.20 -16.58 -47.20
CA VAL A 883 -2.15 -15.64 -47.64
C VAL A 883 -2.71 -14.23 -47.64
N VAL A 884 -1.96 -13.29 -47.07
CA VAL A 884 -2.24 -11.85 -47.06
C VAL A 884 -0.96 -11.12 -47.47
N GLY A 885 -0.98 -10.39 -48.58
CA GLY A 885 0.23 -9.74 -49.09
C GLY A 885 1.41 -10.71 -49.22
N ASP A 886 2.53 -10.37 -48.62
CA ASP A 886 3.74 -11.19 -48.62
C ASP A 886 3.81 -12.21 -47.45
N PHE A 887 2.72 -12.41 -46.72
CA PHE A 887 2.67 -13.32 -45.58
C PHE A 887 1.73 -14.50 -45.79
N THR A 888 2.13 -15.65 -45.29
CA THR A 888 1.34 -16.88 -45.25
C THR A 888 0.99 -17.22 -43.81
N HIS A 889 -0.30 -17.41 -43.54
CA HIS A 889 -0.74 -17.96 -42.27
C HIS A 889 -0.54 -19.47 -42.24
N ILE A 890 0.11 -19.96 -41.22
CA ILE A 890 0.48 -21.35 -41.06
C ILE A 890 0.06 -21.94 -39.73
N ARG A 891 -0.11 -23.26 -39.73
CA ARG A 891 -0.25 -24.09 -38.52
C ARG A 891 0.89 -25.07 -38.41
N ALA A 892 1.46 -25.16 -37.22
CA ALA A 892 2.53 -26.10 -36.94
C ALA A 892 2.25 -26.77 -35.57
N GLY A 893 1.49 -27.86 -35.58
CA GLY A 893 0.93 -28.47 -34.38
C GLY A 893 -0.10 -27.53 -33.72
N ASP A 894 0.11 -27.21 -32.45
CA ASP A 894 -0.72 -26.27 -31.69
C ASP A 894 -0.40 -24.80 -31.97
N VAL A 895 0.71 -24.49 -32.65
CA VAL A 895 1.17 -23.12 -32.91
C VAL A 895 0.61 -22.64 -34.24
N MET A 896 0.17 -21.40 -34.31
CA MET A 896 -0.32 -20.74 -35.50
C MET A 896 0.15 -19.28 -35.58
N GLY A 897 0.21 -18.73 -36.78
CA GLY A 897 0.58 -17.34 -37.03
C GLY A 897 1.07 -17.10 -38.45
N TRP A 898 1.69 -15.95 -38.67
CA TRP A 898 2.08 -15.42 -39.98
C TRP A 898 3.58 -15.52 -40.20
N VAL A 899 3.96 -16.02 -41.34
CA VAL A 899 5.36 -16.17 -41.81
C VAL A 899 5.51 -15.48 -43.14
N ALA A 900 6.64 -14.83 -43.40
CA ALA A 900 6.94 -14.31 -44.73
C ALA A 900 6.87 -15.43 -45.79
N SER A 901 6.05 -15.26 -46.81
CA SER A 901 5.81 -16.29 -47.84
C SER A 901 7.10 -16.72 -48.53
N SER A 902 8.08 -15.83 -48.65
CA SER A 902 9.40 -16.11 -49.21
C SER A 902 10.23 -17.13 -48.43
N ALA A 903 9.89 -17.38 -47.14
CA ALA A 903 10.56 -18.37 -46.33
C ALA A 903 10.01 -19.79 -46.51
N LEU A 904 8.94 -19.97 -47.30
CA LEU A 904 8.21 -21.21 -47.44
C LEU A 904 8.30 -21.76 -48.88
N VAL A 905 8.34 -23.09 -49.00
CA VAL A 905 8.19 -23.80 -50.30
C VAL A 905 7.16 -24.92 -50.17
N PRO A 906 6.35 -25.18 -51.19
CA PRO A 906 5.44 -26.30 -51.20
C PRO A 906 6.15 -27.63 -51.02
N THR A 907 5.50 -28.59 -50.30
CA THR A 907 6.06 -29.93 -50.06
C THR A 907 4.95 -30.97 -49.95
N ASP A 908 5.23 -32.19 -50.32
CA ASP A 908 4.36 -33.36 -50.10
C ASP A 908 4.69 -34.09 -48.79
N GLU A 909 5.69 -33.59 -48.01
CA GLU A 909 6.05 -34.16 -46.70
C GLU A 909 4.93 -33.94 -45.69
N SER A 910 4.75 -34.89 -44.80
CA SER A 910 3.79 -34.76 -43.69
C SER A 910 4.24 -33.71 -42.69
N MET A 911 3.29 -33.04 -42.05
CA MET A 911 3.53 -32.03 -41.03
C MET A 911 4.42 -32.61 -39.92
N THR A 912 5.44 -31.86 -39.55
CA THR A 912 6.39 -32.20 -38.48
C THR A 912 5.79 -31.77 -37.15
N SER A 913 5.83 -32.67 -36.14
CA SER A 913 5.54 -32.25 -34.76
C SER A 913 6.68 -31.32 -34.31
N ILE A 914 6.34 -30.11 -33.98
CA ILE A 914 7.32 -29.12 -33.49
C ILE A 914 7.04 -28.90 -32.02
N GLU A 915 8.09 -28.94 -31.18
CA GLU A 915 8.08 -28.20 -29.94
C GLU A 915 8.48 -26.75 -30.26
N PRO A 916 7.55 -25.81 -30.17
CA PRO A 916 7.87 -24.43 -30.47
C PRO A 916 8.87 -23.94 -29.43
N LYS A 917 10.00 -23.38 -29.86
CA LYS A 917 10.83 -22.55 -29.01
C LYS A 917 10.02 -21.29 -28.71
N THR A 918 9.33 -21.32 -27.56
CA THR A 918 8.60 -20.14 -27.08
C THR A 918 9.59 -19.02 -26.86
N ILE A 919 9.33 -17.87 -27.43
CA ILE A 919 10.04 -16.65 -27.11
C ILE A 919 9.44 -16.17 -25.79
N ALA A 920 10.15 -16.37 -24.67
CA ALA A 920 9.74 -15.81 -23.41
C ALA A 920 9.77 -14.28 -23.53
N THR A 921 8.84 -13.63 -22.90
CA THR A 921 8.63 -12.20 -23.04
C THR A 921 9.40 -11.40 -22.00
N ILE A 922 9.72 -12.00 -20.85
CA ILE A 922 10.43 -11.34 -19.75
C ILE A 922 11.85 -11.91 -19.60
N PRO A 923 12.86 -11.07 -19.30
CA PRO A 923 14.19 -11.54 -18.97
C PRO A 923 14.16 -12.52 -17.77
N ARG A 924 14.97 -13.57 -17.80
CA ARG A 924 15.13 -14.52 -16.71
C ARG A 924 16.42 -14.23 -15.96
N ILE A 925 16.32 -14.15 -14.64
CA ILE A 925 17.44 -13.81 -13.76
C ILE A 925 17.76 -15.02 -12.87
N HIS A 926 18.93 -15.58 -13.02
CA HIS A 926 19.44 -16.66 -12.17
C HIS A 926 20.55 -16.12 -11.27
N LEU A 927 20.23 -15.92 -9.99
CA LEU A 927 21.19 -15.46 -9.00
C LEU A 927 22.20 -16.58 -8.67
N ALA A 928 23.48 -16.22 -8.60
CA ALA A 928 24.49 -17.14 -8.07
C ALA A 928 24.19 -17.44 -6.58
N LYS A 929 24.59 -18.64 -6.10
CA LYS A 929 24.50 -18.96 -4.68
C LYS A 929 25.27 -17.95 -3.85
N THR A 930 24.63 -17.34 -2.90
CA THR A 930 25.16 -16.23 -2.10
C THR A 930 25.12 -16.55 -0.62
N ALA A 931 26.04 -15.98 0.16
CA ALA A 931 25.94 -15.99 1.61
C ALA A 931 24.86 -14.99 2.06
N HIS A 932 23.97 -15.41 2.94
CA HIS A 932 22.93 -14.53 3.50
C HIS A 932 23.36 -13.80 4.79
N VAL A 933 24.57 -14.09 5.29
CA VAL A 933 25.20 -13.42 6.45
C VAL A 933 26.65 -13.10 6.10
N THR A 934 27.09 -11.90 6.45
CA THR A 934 28.48 -11.44 6.18
C THR A 934 28.91 -10.38 7.20
N ASP A 935 30.24 -10.30 7.42
CA ASP A 935 30.88 -9.19 8.13
C ASP A 935 31.46 -8.14 7.18
N ALA A 936 31.37 -8.36 5.84
CA ALA A 936 31.92 -7.47 4.85
C ALA A 936 31.09 -6.19 4.67
N ASP A 937 31.75 -5.09 4.32
CA ASP A 937 31.08 -3.80 4.02
C ASP A 937 30.39 -3.80 2.66
N THR A 938 30.67 -4.79 1.82
CA THR A 938 30.10 -4.91 0.48
C THR A 938 29.66 -6.34 0.19
N PHE A 939 28.74 -6.47 -0.75
CA PHE A 939 28.23 -7.74 -1.27
C PHE A 939 28.41 -7.77 -2.79
N ASP A 940 29.05 -8.83 -3.29
CA ASP A 940 29.23 -9.04 -4.72
C ASP A 940 28.04 -9.80 -5.30
N LEU A 941 27.11 -9.05 -5.92
CA LEU A 941 25.95 -9.57 -6.62
C LEU A 941 26.38 -10.12 -7.97
N THR A 942 26.12 -11.42 -8.21
CA THR A 942 26.33 -12.05 -9.50
C THR A 942 25.04 -12.72 -9.95
N ALA A 943 24.65 -12.47 -11.22
CA ALA A 943 23.47 -13.05 -11.81
C ALA A 943 23.72 -13.40 -13.30
N ASN A 944 23.24 -14.56 -13.73
CA ASN A 944 23.14 -14.89 -15.15
C ASN A 944 21.75 -14.51 -15.64
N VAL A 945 21.71 -13.71 -16.71
CA VAL A 945 20.46 -13.25 -17.28
C VAL A 945 20.32 -13.78 -18.70
N THR A 946 19.16 -14.29 -19.03
CA THR A 946 18.79 -14.73 -20.36
C THR A 946 17.52 -14.04 -20.79
N ALA A 947 17.45 -13.57 -22.02
CA ALA A 947 16.28 -12.94 -22.62
C ALA A 947 16.11 -13.38 -24.07
N PHE A 948 14.95 -13.11 -24.66
CA PHE A 948 14.64 -13.41 -26.06
C PHE A 948 14.72 -12.20 -26.97
N ALA A 949 14.69 -11.02 -26.38
CA ALA A 949 15.07 -9.77 -27.01
C ALA A 949 16.38 -9.28 -26.41
N PRO A 950 17.17 -8.47 -27.12
CA PRO A 950 18.36 -7.89 -26.53
C PRO A 950 18.04 -7.18 -25.22
N LEU A 951 18.84 -7.42 -24.20
CA LEU A 951 18.72 -6.73 -22.94
C LEU A 951 19.04 -5.24 -23.14
N LYS A 952 18.31 -4.39 -22.46
CA LYS A 952 18.51 -2.94 -22.50
C LYS A 952 19.44 -2.48 -21.39
N ASP A 953 19.12 -2.85 -20.17
CA ASP A 953 19.87 -2.42 -18.99
C ASP A 953 19.52 -3.25 -17.75
N TYR A 954 20.32 -3.04 -16.68
CA TYR A 954 19.98 -3.45 -15.35
C TYR A 954 20.22 -2.34 -14.34
N TYR A 955 19.51 -2.41 -13.21
CA TYR A 955 19.71 -1.51 -12.08
C TYR A 955 19.42 -2.23 -10.75
N VAL A 956 20.07 -1.72 -9.69
CA VAL A 956 19.98 -2.33 -8.37
C VAL A 956 19.56 -1.30 -7.35
N TYR A 957 18.56 -1.67 -6.57
CA TYR A 957 18.18 -0.93 -5.37
C TYR A 957 18.54 -1.71 -4.12
N THR A 958 18.91 -1.00 -3.07
CA THR A 958 19.04 -1.54 -1.72
C THR A 958 18.05 -0.88 -0.80
N THR A 959 17.48 -1.67 0.11
CA THR A 959 16.66 -1.19 1.21
C THR A 959 17.27 -1.70 2.51
N TYR A 960 17.43 -0.81 3.47
CA TYR A 960 17.96 -1.12 4.79
C TYR A 960 17.34 -0.18 5.83
N GLU A 961 17.35 -0.56 7.09
CA GLU A 961 16.81 0.22 8.20
C GLU A 961 17.95 0.81 9.04
N ILE A 962 17.90 2.12 9.27
CA ILE A 962 18.77 2.83 10.22
C ILE A 962 17.88 3.68 11.12
N ASP A 963 18.01 3.55 12.44
CA ASP A 963 17.28 4.34 13.45
C ASP A 963 15.75 4.27 13.25
N HIS A 964 15.22 3.09 12.89
CA HIS A 964 13.82 2.83 12.55
C HIS A 964 13.32 3.52 11.27
N GLU A 965 14.22 4.07 10.45
CA GLU A 965 13.92 4.60 9.13
C GLU A 965 14.36 3.65 8.02
N TYR A 966 13.42 3.30 7.12
CA TYR A 966 13.74 2.56 5.91
C TYR A 966 14.38 3.49 4.88
N ASN A 967 15.60 3.15 4.48
CA ASN A 967 16.33 3.86 3.44
C ASN A 967 16.26 3.06 2.14
N TYR A 968 15.90 3.71 1.05
CA TYR A 968 15.81 3.14 -0.28
C TYR A 968 16.79 3.87 -1.19
N GLN A 969 17.78 3.15 -1.72
CA GLN A 969 18.87 3.75 -2.50
C GLN A 969 19.13 2.95 -3.77
N LYS A 970 19.27 3.65 -4.91
CA LYS A 970 19.79 3.08 -6.15
C LYS A 970 21.30 3.03 -6.08
N VAL A 971 21.89 1.85 -6.26
CA VAL A 971 23.32 1.61 -6.03
C VAL A 971 24.08 1.17 -7.27
N ALA A 972 23.38 0.68 -8.30
CA ALA A 972 24.00 0.31 -9.57
C ALA A 972 23.04 0.53 -10.74
N TYR A 973 23.61 0.78 -11.91
CA TYR A 973 22.97 0.81 -13.22
C TYR A 973 24.03 0.53 -14.29
N SER A 974 23.69 -0.28 -15.29
CA SER A 974 24.50 -0.43 -16.48
C SER A 974 23.64 -0.79 -17.69
N PRO A 975 23.91 -0.18 -18.87
CA PRO A 975 23.31 -0.61 -20.12
C PRO A 975 23.83 -1.99 -20.51
N LEU A 976 23.00 -2.73 -21.23
CA LEU A 976 23.25 -4.06 -21.77
C LEU A 976 22.98 -4.05 -23.28
N SER A 977 23.38 -5.10 -24.00
CA SER A 977 23.16 -5.15 -25.45
C SER A 977 23.00 -6.55 -26.04
N SER A 978 23.16 -7.61 -25.23
CA SER A 978 23.04 -9.00 -25.70
C SER A 978 21.81 -9.69 -25.11
N GLU A 979 21.45 -10.84 -25.64
CA GLU A 979 20.36 -11.66 -25.11
C GLU A 979 20.77 -12.51 -23.88
N ASN A 980 22.08 -12.65 -23.63
CA ASN A 980 22.63 -13.42 -22.53
C ASN A 980 23.79 -12.66 -21.93
N GLU A 981 23.69 -12.35 -20.65
CA GLU A 981 24.70 -11.59 -19.91
C GLU A 981 24.94 -12.18 -18.52
N THR A 982 26.19 -12.07 -18.04
CA THR A 982 26.51 -12.30 -16.64
C THR A 982 26.72 -10.96 -15.98
N LEU A 983 25.85 -10.61 -15.06
CA LEU A 983 25.85 -9.35 -14.35
C LEU A 983 26.73 -9.45 -13.10
N HIS A 984 27.50 -8.39 -12.84
CA HIS A 984 28.30 -8.23 -11.63
C HIS A 984 28.10 -6.83 -11.07
N ALA A 985 27.77 -6.74 -9.80
CA ALA A 985 27.67 -5.47 -9.09
C ALA A 985 28.16 -5.60 -7.65
N THR A 986 29.01 -4.71 -7.20
CA THR A 986 29.45 -4.61 -5.81
C THR A 986 28.51 -3.65 -5.07
N ILE A 987 27.77 -4.17 -4.10
CA ILE A 987 26.70 -3.49 -3.39
C ILE A 987 27.15 -3.12 -1.99
N PRO A 988 27.11 -1.84 -1.59
CA PRO A 988 27.43 -1.46 -0.22
C PRO A 988 26.38 -1.97 0.76
N LEU A 989 26.80 -2.49 1.92
CA LEU A 989 25.93 -3.00 2.94
C LEU A 989 25.95 -2.13 4.21
N GLN A 990 24.78 -1.93 4.80
CA GLN A 990 24.59 -1.34 6.12
C GLN A 990 24.45 -2.46 7.17
N LYS A 991 24.82 -2.17 8.43
CA LYS A 991 24.62 -3.10 9.54
C LYS A 991 23.15 -3.49 9.65
N GLY A 992 22.88 -4.78 9.87
CA GLY A 992 21.53 -5.33 9.91
C GLY A 992 21.10 -5.92 8.56
N LEU A 993 19.81 -6.01 8.35
CA LEU A 993 19.22 -6.62 7.15
C LEU A 993 19.25 -5.66 5.96
N ASN A 994 19.88 -6.08 4.87
CA ASN A 994 19.89 -5.40 3.58
C ASN A 994 19.03 -6.21 2.59
N THR A 995 18.04 -5.57 1.98
CA THR A 995 17.27 -6.13 0.87
C THR A 995 17.79 -5.55 -0.43
N ILE A 996 18.37 -6.38 -1.26
CA ILE A 996 18.94 -6.03 -2.57
C ILE A 996 17.97 -6.49 -3.64
N ARG A 997 17.53 -5.58 -4.52
CA ARG A 997 16.65 -5.88 -5.66
C ARG A 997 17.38 -5.58 -6.96
N LEU A 998 17.58 -6.62 -7.77
CA LEU A 998 18.13 -6.52 -9.12
C LEU A 998 16.97 -6.48 -10.11
N TYR A 999 16.90 -5.43 -10.90
CA TYR A 999 15.95 -5.29 -12.01
C TYR A 999 16.71 -5.40 -13.34
N VAL A 1000 16.12 -6.06 -14.31
CA VAL A 1000 16.67 -6.21 -15.67
C VAL A 1000 15.54 -5.93 -16.66
N ARG A 1001 15.84 -5.11 -17.68
CA ARG A 1001 14.89 -4.80 -18.75
C ARG A 1001 15.45 -5.18 -20.12
N ASP A 1002 14.58 -5.56 -21.04
CA ASP A 1002 14.88 -5.72 -22.46
C ASP A 1002 14.52 -4.46 -23.27
N VAL A 1003 14.82 -4.49 -24.56
CA VAL A 1003 14.53 -3.39 -25.50
C VAL A 1003 13.03 -3.17 -25.72
N ASN A 1004 12.18 -4.16 -25.41
CA ASN A 1004 10.72 -4.09 -25.49
C ASN A 1004 10.10 -3.50 -24.21
N LYS A 1005 10.94 -3.11 -23.23
CA LYS A 1005 10.56 -2.61 -21.90
C LYS A 1005 9.96 -3.68 -20.97
N SER A 1006 10.08 -4.98 -21.33
CA SER A 1006 9.72 -6.06 -20.40
C SER A 1006 10.74 -6.09 -19.27
N GLU A 1007 10.26 -6.15 -18.03
CA GLU A 1007 11.08 -6.06 -16.81
C GLU A 1007 10.94 -7.30 -15.95
N ALA A 1008 12.07 -7.80 -15.46
CA ALA A 1008 12.14 -8.84 -14.44
C ALA A 1008 12.91 -8.33 -13.24
N TYR A 1009 12.61 -8.85 -12.06
CA TYR A 1009 13.39 -8.56 -10.85
C TYR A 1009 13.60 -9.79 -9.99
N GLU A 1010 14.75 -9.80 -9.29
CA GLU A 1010 15.07 -10.76 -8.26
C GLU A 1010 15.54 -10.08 -6.98
N ARG A 1011 15.36 -10.77 -5.84
CA ARG A 1011 15.62 -10.24 -4.51
C ARG A 1011 16.60 -11.12 -3.75
N VAL A 1012 17.62 -10.47 -3.16
CA VAL A 1012 18.57 -11.10 -2.22
C VAL A 1012 18.46 -10.39 -0.87
N LEU A 1013 18.44 -11.17 0.20
CA LEU A 1013 18.48 -10.64 1.56
C LEU A 1013 19.83 -11.02 2.18
N VAL A 1014 20.57 -10.01 2.66
CA VAL A 1014 21.88 -10.16 3.27
C VAL A 1014 21.89 -9.47 4.63
N TYR A 1015 22.18 -10.25 5.67
CA TYR A 1015 22.35 -9.73 7.02
C TYR A 1015 23.84 -9.43 7.25
N LYS A 1016 24.17 -8.15 7.50
CA LYS A 1016 25.51 -7.73 7.92
C LYS A 1016 25.57 -7.63 9.43
N ARG A 1017 26.48 -8.37 10.07
CA ARG A 1017 26.72 -8.40 11.51
C ARG A 1017 27.29 -7.11 12.07
#